data_2e07728552303d2f6e81d9c6b888c66d
#
_entry.id   2e07728552303d2f6e81d9c6b888c66d
#
_cell.length_a   1.000
_cell.length_b   1.000
_cell.length_c   1.000
_cell.angle_alpha   90.00
_cell.angle_beta   90.00
_cell.angle_gamma   90.00
#
_symmetry.space_group_name_H-M   'P 1'
#
loop_
_entity.id
_entity.type
_entity.pdbx_description
1 polymer ?
#
loop_
_entity_poly.entity_id
_entity_poly.type
_entity_poly.pdbx_seq_one_letter_code
_entity_poly.pdbx_strand_id
1 'polypeptide(L)'
;VGSEMCIRDRGENMHLGEDELKQLALGKRRTINVALVGNPNCGKTSLFNIASGSHEHVGNYSGVTVDAKEGYFDFQGYHFRIVDLPGTYSLSAYSPEEIYVRRHIINETPDIIINVVDSSNLERNLYLTTQLIDMNVRMVIALNMYDELEASGNTLDYVKLSQLFGVPMLPTVSRSGKGIEQLFHVIINIYEGGDFLDHKGRMRSEILSDLRSWHQEYVPDHDFGSHKEEIEQPRGFYRHIHINHGPELERSIEEVKRVISVNENIRHKYSTRFLAIKLLENDEDLKKIVEELPNGKEILAVRDREEARIAEVVNEESEQAITDAKYGFIAGALRETYVDNHQDTSRTTQIIDSIVTHRVWGYPIFFLFLYLMFEGTFVLGDYPMQGIEWLVGELGDLICNNMSEGPLKDLLVDGIIGGVGGVIVFLPNILLLYFFISLMEDSGYMARAAFIMDKIMHKMGLHGKSFIPLIMGFGCNVPAIMASRTIENRKSRLVTMLINPLMSCSARLPIYLLLVGAFFPNNASFVLLVIYAIGILLAVVMARLFCRFLVKGDDTPFVMELPPYRMPTSKAIFRHTWEKGAQYLRKMGGIIMVASIVIWALGYYPNHDEYESVTEQQENSYIGRIGKAMEPVIEPLGFDWKLGIGILSGVGAKELVVSTLGVLYADDAEADAVSLGERIPITPLVAFGYMVFVLIYFPCIATLAAIKGESGSWKWAVFAGLYTTALAWLMSFAIYQIGGLFL
;
A
#
# COMPACT_ATOMS: atom_id res chain seq x y z
N VAL A 1 -31.05 -18.50 -32.00
CA VAL A 1 -30.71 -19.78 -32.65
C VAL A 1 -29.97 -20.58 -31.63
N GLY A 2 -30.63 -21.65 -31.15
CA GLY A 2 -30.17 -22.47 -30.04
C GLY A 2 -28.88 -23.21 -30.30
N SER A 3 -28.16 -23.48 -29.24
CA SER A 3 -27.20 -24.57 -29.13
C SER A 3 -27.79 -25.61 -28.19
N GLU A 4 -28.42 -26.62 -28.77
CA GLU A 4 -28.72 -27.88 -28.11
C GLU A 4 -27.40 -28.58 -27.74
N MET A 5 -27.16 -28.75 -26.45
CA MET A 5 -26.11 -29.61 -25.96
C MET A 5 -26.71 -31.00 -25.69
N CYS A 6 -26.48 -31.91 -26.64
CA CYS A 6 -26.83 -33.32 -26.52
C CYS A 6 -26.15 -33.96 -25.34
N ILE A 7 -26.88 -34.33 -24.32
CA ILE A 7 -26.49 -35.43 -23.39
C ILE A 7 -27.20 -36.68 -23.93
N ARG A 8 -26.40 -37.53 -24.60
CA ARG A 8 -26.74 -38.90 -24.91
C ARG A 8 -25.93 -39.79 -23.99
N ASP A 9 -26.58 -40.36 -22.94
CA ASP A 9 -26.50 -41.74 -22.62
C ASP A 9 -27.27 -42.11 -21.34
N ARG A 10 -28.06 -43.15 -21.49
CA ARG A 10 -28.87 -43.97 -20.61
C ARG A 10 -30.32 -43.59 -20.50
N GLY A 11 -31.06 -44.37 -21.25
CA GLY A 11 -32.53 -44.38 -21.23
C GLY A 11 -33.09 -44.76 -19.87
N GLU A 12 -33.85 -43.86 -19.34
CA GLU A 12 -35.09 -44.07 -18.60
C GLU A 12 -35.86 -42.75 -18.71
N ASN A 13 -36.98 -42.79 -19.39
CA ASN A 13 -37.93 -41.70 -19.45
C ASN A 13 -38.53 -41.50 -18.06
N MET A 14 -37.88 -40.71 -17.21
CA MET A 14 -38.51 -40.19 -16.01
C MET A 14 -39.25 -38.91 -16.39
N HIS A 15 -40.56 -38.99 -16.62
CA HIS A 15 -41.44 -37.84 -16.62
C HIS A 15 -41.47 -37.31 -15.17
N LEU A 16 -40.60 -36.33 -14.88
CA LEU A 16 -40.70 -35.50 -13.69
C LEU A 16 -42.03 -34.73 -13.76
N GLY A 17 -42.87 -34.89 -12.76
CA GLY A 17 -44.13 -34.18 -12.64
C GLY A 17 -43.88 -32.66 -12.52
N GLU A 18 -44.86 -31.84 -12.96
CA GLU A 18 -44.77 -30.39 -12.84
C GLU A 18 -44.42 -29.92 -11.41
N ASP A 19 -44.80 -30.68 -10.39
CA ASP A 19 -44.47 -30.34 -9.00
C ASP A 19 -43.00 -30.68 -8.62
N GLU A 20 -42.39 -31.70 -9.23
CA GLU A 20 -40.98 -32.03 -9.06
C GLU A 20 -40.09 -31.02 -9.85
N LEU A 21 -40.55 -30.56 -11.03
CA LEU A 21 -39.89 -29.46 -11.74
C LEU A 21 -39.99 -28.13 -10.99
N LYS A 22 -41.13 -27.87 -10.31
CA LYS A 22 -41.26 -26.71 -9.40
C LYS A 22 -40.39 -26.84 -8.17
N GLN A 23 -40.27 -28.05 -7.57
CA GLN A 23 -39.32 -28.26 -6.44
C GLN A 23 -37.88 -28.18 -6.88
N LEU A 24 -37.50 -28.64 -8.06
CA LEU A 24 -36.16 -28.47 -8.62
C LEU A 24 -35.87 -27.00 -9.00
N ALA A 25 -36.88 -26.26 -9.42
CA ALA A 25 -36.77 -24.82 -9.65
C ALA A 25 -36.74 -24.01 -8.36
N LEU A 26 -37.43 -24.47 -7.30
CA LEU A 26 -37.33 -23.93 -5.93
C LEU A 26 -36.06 -24.33 -5.22
N GLY A 27 -35.42 -25.44 -5.61
CA GLY A 27 -34.14 -25.92 -5.06
C GLY A 27 -32.89 -25.26 -5.64
N LYS A 28 -33.00 -24.45 -6.72
CA LYS A 28 -31.90 -23.59 -7.14
C LYS A 28 -31.81 -22.43 -6.13
N ARG A 29 -30.84 -22.54 -5.18
CA ARG A 29 -30.47 -21.43 -4.30
C ARG A 29 -30.28 -20.18 -5.18
N ARG A 30 -31.09 -19.14 -4.92
CA ARG A 30 -30.92 -17.85 -5.61
C ARG A 30 -29.62 -17.25 -5.14
N THR A 31 -28.66 -17.11 -6.05
CA THR A 31 -27.36 -16.48 -5.75
C THR A 31 -27.48 -14.99 -5.99
N ILE A 32 -27.07 -14.20 -5.00
CA ILE A 32 -26.99 -12.73 -5.08
C ILE A 32 -25.50 -12.35 -5.13
N ASN A 33 -25.09 -11.69 -6.23
CA ASN A 33 -23.73 -11.20 -6.40
C ASN A 33 -23.62 -9.77 -5.86
N VAL A 34 -22.78 -9.60 -4.85
CA VAL A 34 -22.58 -8.32 -4.15
C VAL A 34 -21.15 -7.86 -4.31
N ALA A 35 -20.94 -6.61 -4.68
CA ALA A 35 -19.63 -5.98 -4.68
C ALA A 35 -19.54 -4.95 -3.54
N LEU A 36 -18.47 -5.03 -2.72
CA LEU A 36 -18.14 -4.02 -1.72
C LEU A 36 -17.27 -2.94 -2.35
N VAL A 37 -17.75 -1.70 -2.29
CA VAL A 37 -17.06 -0.50 -2.75
C VAL A 37 -16.94 0.47 -1.57
N GLY A 38 -15.94 1.31 -1.56
CA GLY A 38 -15.79 2.34 -0.52
C GLY A 38 -14.38 2.89 -0.46
N ASN A 39 -14.22 3.98 0.25
CA ASN A 39 -12.94 4.64 0.40
C ASN A 39 -11.92 3.76 1.14
N PRO A 40 -10.61 4.00 0.97
CA PRO A 40 -9.61 3.38 1.83
C PRO A 40 -9.90 3.68 3.31
N ASN A 41 -9.73 2.67 4.16
CA ASN A 41 -9.92 2.74 5.63
C ASN A 41 -11.37 2.96 6.13
N CYS A 42 -12.38 2.92 5.29
CA CYS A 42 -13.79 2.98 5.72
C CYS A 42 -14.30 1.71 6.43
N GLY A 43 -13.45 0.70 6.63
CA GLY A 43 -13.82 -0.56 7.31
C GLY A 43 -14.44 -1.61 6.39
N LYS A 44 -14.29 -1.49 5.07
CA LYS A 44 -14.82 -2.38 4.04
C LYS A 44 -14.40 -3.84 4.25
N THR A 45 -13.09 -4.11 4.39
CA THR A 45 -12.56 -5.46 4.64
C THR A 45 -13.01 -6.03 5.99
N SER A 46 -13.26 -5.19 7.00
CA SER A 46 -13.83 -5.63 8.27
C SER A 46 -15.27 -6.09 8.11
N LEU A 47 -16.08 -5.39 7.32
CA LEU A 47 -17.44 -5.78 6.98
C LEU A 47 -17.44 -7.09 6.17
N PHE A 48 -16.54 -7.21 5.18
CA PHE A 48 -16.35 -8.43 4.40
C PHE A 48 -16.03 -9.65 5.28
N ASN A 49 -15.06 -9.52 6.20
CA ASN A 49 -14.63 -10.62 7.08
C ASN A 49 -15.75 -11.08 8.04
N ILE A 50 -16.60 -10.18 8.49
CA ILE A 50 -17.74 -10.53 9.35
C ILE A 50 -18.84 -11.22 8.54
N ALA A 51 -19.13 -10.72 7.33
CA ALA A 51 -20.17 -11.28 6.48
C ALA A 51 -19.78 -12.66 5.94
N SER A 52 -18.53 -12.85 5.47
CA SER A 52 -18.07 -14.11 4.86
C SER A 52 -17.63 -15.17 5.87
N GLY A 53 -17.40 -14.81 7.13
CA GLY A 53 -16.85 -15.72 8.13
C GLY A 53 -15.44 -16.21 7.75
N SER A 54 -15.18 -17.54 7.90
CA SER A 54 -13.88 -18.15 7.58
C SER A 54 -13.76 -18.70 6.15
N HIS A 55 -14.69 -18.42 5.26
CA HIS A 55 -14.74 -18.94 3.88
C HIS A 55 -14.21 -17.92 2.87
N GLU A 56 -12.91 -17.62 2.92
CA GLU A 56 -12.26 -16.70 2.00
C GLU A 56 -11.55 -17.45 0.86
N HIS A 57 -11.73 -17.00 -0.38
CA HIS A 57 -10.88 -17.33 -1.52
C HIS A 57 -10.23 -16.05 -2.07
N VAL A 58 -8.90 -16.06 -2.20
CA VAL A 58 -8.17 -14.98 -2.87
C VAL A 58 -8.15 -15.27 -4.36
N GLY A 59 -8.89 -14.51 -5.14
CA GLY A 59 -8.90 -14.59 -6.60
C GLY A 59 -7.86 -13.65 -7.19
N ASN A 60 -6.85 -14.19 -7.88
CA ASN A 60 -5.96 -13.41 -8.74
C ASN A 60 -6.59 -13.28 -10.13
N TYR A 61 -7.09 -12.10 -10.47
CA TYR A 61 -7.57 -11.83 -11.82
C TYR A 61 -6.40 -11.53 -12.77
N SER A 62 -6.38 -12.21 -13.92
CA SER A 62 -5.34 -12.05 -14.94
C SER A 62 -5.33 -10.64 -15.52
N GLY A 63 -4.23 -9.91 -15.33
CA GLY A 63 -3.95 -8.64 -16.01
C GLY A 63 -3.76 -7.41 -15.13
N VAL A 64 -4.08 -7.46 -13.83
CA VAL A 64 -3.84 -6.36 -12.89
C VAL A 64 -3.34 -6.93 -11.55
N THR A 65 -2.29 -6.33 -10.97
CA THR A 65 -1.71 -6.73 -9.67
C THR A 65 -2.56 -6.21 -8.50
N VAL A 66 -3.89 -6.41 -8.56
CA VAL A 66 -4.82 -5.96 -7.52
C VAL A 66 -5.55 -7.18 -7.00
N ASP A 67 -5.40 -7.47 -5.70
CA ASP A 67 -6.03 -8.60 -5.03
C ASP A 67 -7.47 -8.22 -4.65
N ALA A 68 -8.48 -8.78 -5.32
CA ALA A 68 -9.86 -8.78 -4.86
C ALA A 68 -10.11 -10.08 -4.09
N LYS A 69 -10.78 -9.99 -2.94
CA LYS A 69 -11.16 -11.14 -2.12
C LYS A 69 -12.61 -11.52 -2.40
N GLU A 70 -12.88 -12.79 -2.57
CA GLU A 70 -14.23 -13.33 -2.70
C GLU A 70 -14.61 -14.14 -1.47
N GLY A 71 -15.83 -13.97 -1.01
CA GLY A 71 -16.41 -14.71 0.10
C GLY A 71 -17.82 -15.20 -0.23
N TYR A 72 -18.21 -16.29 0.40
CA TYR A 72 -19.52 -16.90 0.19
C TYR A 72 -20.18 -17.19 1.53
N PHE A 73 -21.49 -16.93 1.64
CA PHE A 73 -22.27 -17.26 2.82
C PHE A 73 -23.75 -17.41 2.47
N ASP A 74 -24.48 -18.12 3.33
CA ASP A 74 -25.94 -18.30 3.18
C ASP A 74 -26.66 -17.45 4.20
N PHE A 75 -27.68 -16.68 3.75
CA PHE A 75 -28.51 -15.88 4.62
C PHE A 75 -29.97 -15.92 4.11
N GLN A 76 -30.90 -16.28 4.99
CA GLN A 76 -32.35 -16.37 4.70
C GLN A 76 -32.73 -17.12 3.41
N GLY A 77 -32.03 -18.23 3.11
CA GLY A 77 -32.30 -19.05 1.94
C GLY A 77 -31.66 -18.56 0.64
N TYR A 78 -30.94 -17.43 0.67
CA TYR A 78 -30.14 -16.91 -0.43
C TYR A 78 -28.68 -17.27 -0.24
N HIS A 79 -28.01 -17.54 -1.37
CA HIS A 79 -26.55 -17.73 -1.40
C HIS A 79 -25.91 -16.43 -1.86
N PHE A 80 -25.13 -15.80 -0.99
CA PHE A 80 -24.41 -14.56 -1.29
C PHE A 80 -23.00 -14.86 -1.78
N ARG A 81 -22.65 -14.27 -2.92
CA ARG A 81 -21.26 -14.11 -3.36
C ARG A 81 -20.88 -12.66 -3.16
N ILE A 82 -19.96 -12.41 -2.24
CA ILE A 82 -19.50 -11.07 -1.90
C ILE A 82 -18.05 -10.88 -2.38
N VAL A 83 -17.77 -9.76 -3.05
CA VAL A 83 -16.44 -9.42 -3.58
C VAL A 83 -15.96 -8.14 -2.91
N ASP A 84 -14.83 -8.20 -2.18
CA ASP A 84 -14.17 -7.03 -1.60
C ASP A 84 -13.28 -6.36 -2.65
N LEU A 85 -13.74 -5.23 -3.22
CA LEU A 85 -12.98 -4.46 -4.19
C LEU A 85 -11.98 -3.54 -3.49
N PRO A 86 -10.88 -3.16 -4.15
CA PRO A 86 -9.92 -2.20 -3.61
C PRO A 86 -10.58 -0.91 -3.14
N GLY A 87 -10.01 -0.29 -2.10
CA GLY A 87 -10.47 1.02 -1.64
C GLY A 87 -10.15 2.09 -2.67
N THR A 88 -11.14 2.94 -3.00
CA THR A 88 -10.99 4.01 -3.98
C THR A 88 -11.73 5.27 -3.53
N TYR A 89 -11.19 6.44 -3.83
CA TYR A 89 -11.84 7.72 -3.53
C TYR A 89 -12.74 8.19 -4.68
N SER A 90 -12.46 7.74 -5.90
CA SER A 90 -13.21 8.07 -7.09
C SER A 90 -13.24 6.90 -8.09
N LEU A 91 -14.04 7.01 -9.14
CA LEU A 91 -14.07 6.08 -10.28
C LEU A 91 -13.42 6.69 -11.53
N SER A 92 -12.52 7.66 -11.33
CA SER A 92 -11.75 8.28 -12.41
C SER A 92 -10.54 7.40 -12.78
N ALA A 93 -9.93 7.62 -13.95
CA ALA A 93 -8.85 6.75 -14.45
C ALA A 93 -7.45 7.14 -13.91
N TYR A 94 -7.36 7.68 -12.70
CA TYR A 94 -6.09 8.14 -12.14
C TYR A 94 -5.25 7.02 -11.52
N SER A 95 -5.88 6.02 -10.91
CA SER A 95 -5.17 4.89 -10.31
C SER A 95 -5.58 3.54 -10.91
N PRO A 96 -4.69 2.52 -10.89
CA PRO A 96 -5.03 1.17 -11.32
C PRO A 96 -6.21 0.57 -10.53
N GLU A 97 -6.30 0.90 -9.23
CA GLU A 97 -7.35 0.48 -8.33
C GLU A 97 -8.71 1.06 -8.76
N GLU A 98 -8.76 2.36 -9.10
CA GLU A 98 -9.97 3.04 -9.59
C GLU A 98 -10.46 2.44 -10.92
N ILE A 99 -9.54 2.22 -11.86
CA ILE A 99 -9.83 1.58 -13.14
C ILE A 99 -10.34 0.16 -12.91
N TYR A 100 -9.76 -0.60 -11.97
CA TYR A 100 -10.17 -1.96 -11.65
C TYR A 100 -11.60 -1.99 -11.08
N VAL A 101 -11.89 -1.18 -10.06
CA VAL A 101 -13.24 -1.07 -9.46
C VAL A 101 -14.28 -0.72 -10.51
N ARG A 102 -14.01 0.29 -11.34
CA ARG A 102 -14.90 0.70 -12.44
C ARG A 102 -15.14 -0.42 -13.43
N ARG A 103 -14.08 -1.10 -13.90
CA ARG A 103 -14.18 -2.21 -14.84
C ARG A 103 -14.90 -3.41 -14.25
N HIS A 104 -14.70 -3.70 -12.99
CA HIS A 104 -15.42 -4.78 -12.30
C HIS A 104 -16.92 -4.49 -12.26
N ILE A 105 -17.32 -3.29 -11.85
CA ILE A 105 -18.74 -2.89 -11.83
C ILE A 105 -19.37 -2.99 -13.22
N ILE A 106 -18.68 -2.58 -14.28
CA ILE A 106 -19.21 -2.55 -15.65
C ILE A 106 -19.24 -3.94 -16.29
N ASN A 107 -18.23 -4.77 -16.07
CA ASN A 107 -18.07 -6.05 -16.76
C ASN A 107 -18.74 -7.22 -16.00
N GLU A 108 -18.61 -7.25 -14.67
CA GLU A 108 -19.20 -8.30 -13.84
C GLU A 108 -20.66 -8.02 -13.46
N THR A 109 -21.11 -6.76 -13.61
CA THR A 109 -22.47 -6.32 -13.35
C THR A 109 -23.07 -6.94 -12.07
N PRO A 110 -22.54 -6.64 -10.88
CA PRO A 110 -23.05 -7.17 -9.63
C PRO A 110 -24.53 -6.83 -9.46
N ASP A 111 -25.30 -7.72 -8.84
CA ASP A 111 -26.73 -7.50 -8.62
C ASP A 111 -26.97 -6.29 -7.72
N ILE A 112 -26.13 -6.10 -6.70
CA ILE A 112 -26.18 -4.98 -5.76
C ILE A 112 -24.76 -4.59 -5.33
N ILE A 113 -24.53 -3.29 -5.18
CA ILE A 113 -23.30 -2.72 -4.63
C ILE A 113 -23.55 -2.29 -3.17
N ILE A 114 -22.68 -2.70 -2.25
CA ILE A 114 -22.62 -2.11 -0.92
C ILE A 114 -21.51 -1.04 -0.94
N ASN A 115 -21.91 0.22 -0.86
CA ASN A 115 -20.97 1.31 -0.68
C ASN A 115 -20.72 1.55 0.81
N VAL A 116 -19.53 1.23 1.29
CA VAL A 116 -19.13 1.41 2.69
C VAL A 116 -18.58 2.81 2.87
N VAL A 117 -19.28 3.60 3.66
CA VAL A 117 -19.00 5.02 3.95
C VAL A 117 -18.56 5.17 5.40
N ASP A 118 -17.46 5.86 5.64
CA ASP A 118 -17.03 6.24 6.97
C ASP A 118 -17.90 7.39 7.49
N SER A 119 -18.69 7.13 8.55
CA SER A 119 -19.60 8.09 9.15
C SER A 119 -18.89 9.24 9.86
N SER A 120 -17.63 9.06 10.22
CA SER A 120 -16.83 10.13 10.84
C SER A 120 -16.29 11.15 9.81
N ASN A 121 -16.36 10.82 8.50
CA ASN A 121 -15.88 11.68 7.42
C ASN A 121 -16.79 11.59 6.18
N LEU A 122 -18.02 12.06 6.34
CA LEU A 122 -19.10 11.89 5.36
C LEU A 122 -18.82 12.64 4.06
N GLU A 123 -18.39 13.89 4.12
CA GLU A 123 -18.25 14.76 2.94
C GLU A 123 -17.38 14.11 1.86
N ARG A 124 -16.21 13.63 2.23
CA ARG A 124 -15.28 12.97 1.30
C ARG A 124 -15.77 11.60 0.84
N ASN A 125 -16.38 10.82 1.74
CA ASN A 125 -16.83 9.47 1.41
C ASN A 125 -18.06 9.46 0.49
N LEU A 126 -18.93 10.47 0.62
CA LEU A 126 -20.10 10.62 -0.23
C LEU A 126 -19.76 11.03 -1.68
N TYR A 127 -18.55 11.51 -1.96
CA TYR A 127 -18.11 11.81 -3.32
C TYR A 127 -18.13 10.58 -4.22
N LEU A 128 -17.60 9.45 -3.75
CA LEU A 128 -17.69 8.17 -4.46
C LEU A 128 -19.14 7.73 -4.66
N THR A 129 -20.00 7.97 -3.67
CA THR A 129 -21.46 7.71 -3.78
C THR A 129 -22.08 8.45 -4.94
N THR A 130 -21.70 9.73 -5.16
CA THR A 130 -22.24 10.53 -6.27
C THR A 130 -21.88 9.92 -7.63
N GLN A 131 -20.68 9.37 -7.76
CA GLN A 131 -20.23 8.73 -9.00
C GLN A 131 -20.91 7.38 -9.24
N LEU A 132 -21.19 6.61 -8.19
CA LEU A 132 -21.96 5.38 -8.29
C LEU A 132 -23.42 5.65 -8.69
N ILE A 133 -24.02 6.75 -8.21
CA ILE A 133 -25.34 7.21 -8.67
C ILE A 133 -25.31 7.55 -10.16
N ASP A 134 -24.30 8.26 -10.63
CA ASP A 134 -24.13 8.57 -12.06
C ASP A 134 -24.03 7.31 -12.93
N MET A 135 -23.41 6.24 -12.41
CA MET A 135 -23.34 4.93 -13.08
C MET A 135 -24.70 4.21 -13.16
N ASN A 136 -25.70 4.66 -12.40
CA ASN A 136 -27.04 4.07 -12.34
C ASN A 136 -27.03 2.59 -11.89
N VAL A 137 -26.23 2.26 -10.87
CA VAL A 137 -26.15 0.91 -10.30
C VAL A 137 -27.06 0.77 -9.08
N ARG A 138 -27.60 -0.44 -8.85
CA ARG A 138 -28.34 -0.74 -7.62
C ARG A 138 -27.36 -0.77 -6.45
N MET A 139 -27.59 0.06 -5.43
CA MET A 139 -26.69 0.11 -4.29
C MET A 139 -27.41 0.33 -2.97
N VAL A 140 -26.71 -0.05 -1.90
CA VAL A 140 -27.04 0.25 -0.50
C VAL A 140 -25.81 0.91 0.13
N ILE A 141 -25.99 1.89 0.99
CA ILE A 141 -24.90 2.54 1.71
C ILE A 141 -24.85 2.00 3.14
N ALA A 142 -23.71 1.43 3.49
CA ALA A 142 -23.39 1.07 4.87
C ALA A 142 -22.64 2.25 5.51
N LEU A 143 -23.31 3.00 6.39
CA LEU A 143 -22.71 4.05 7.20
C LEU A 143 -21.92 3.41 8.34
N ASN A 144 -20.68 3.06 8.06
CA ASN A 144 -19.81 2.35 8.98
C ASN A 144 -19.10 3.28 9.96
N MET A 145 -18.55 2.72 11.04
CA MET A 145 -17.96 3.52 12.15
C MET A 145 -18.98 4.49 12.78
N TYR A 146 -20.25 4.09 12.79
CA TYR A 146 -21.32 4.92 13.31
C TYR A 146 -21.17 5.19 14.82
N ASP A 147 -20.57 4.25 15.55
CA ASP A 147 -20.17 4.40 16.95
C ASP A 147 -19.17 5.55 17.17
N GLU A 148 -18.30 5.84 16.21
CA GLU A 148 -17.37 6.96 16.27
C GLU A 148 -18.07 8.30 16.04
N LEU A 149 -19.05 8.34 15.15
CA LEU A 149 -19.88 9.52 14.92
C LEU A 149 -20.67 9.85 16.19
N GLU A 150 -21.32 8.86 16.82
CA GLU A 150 -22.06 9.05 18.09
C GLU A 150 -21.13 9.46 19.24
N ALA A 151 -19.96 8.82 19.35
CA ALA A 151 -18.95 9.15 20.36
C ALA A 151 -18.40 10.58 20.22
N SER A 152 -18.44 11.16 19.03
CA SER A 152 -18.06 12.55 18.78
C SER A 152 -19.15 13.55 19.22
N GLY A 153 -20.33 13.07 19.63
CA GLY A 153 -21.49 13.89 20.00
C GLY A 153 -22.25 14.45 18.79
N ASN A 154 -21.88 14.07 17.59
CA ASN A 154 -22.52 14.51 16.36
C ASN A 154 -23.76 13.66 16.07
N THR A 155 -24.76 14.26 15.43
CA THR A 155 -25.99 13.57 15.06
C THR A 155 -26.21 13.63 13.55
N LEU A 156 -26.66 12.52 12.98
CA LEU A 156 -26.94 12.39 11.55
C LEU A 156 -28.35 11.86 11.33
N ASP A 157 -29.18 12.64 10.67
CA ASP A 157 -30.46 12.16 10.14
C ASP A 157 -30.22 11.37 8.85
N TYR A 158 -29.82 10.09 9.02
CA TYR A 158 -29.51 9.21 7.90
C TYR A 158 -30.77 8.84 7.09
N VAL A 159 -31.98 8.96 7.65
CA VAL A 159 -33.24 8.72 6.96
C VAL A 159 -33.47 9.84 5.92
N LYS A 160 -33.33 11.09 6.36
CA LYS A 160 -33.45 12.25 5.47
C LYS A 160 -32.32 12.28 4.44
N LEU A 161 -31.10 11.95 4.84
CA LEU A 161 -29.95 11.85 3.93
C LEU A 161 -30.18 10.77 2.86
N SER A 162 -30.72 9.62 3.25
CA SER A 162 -31.12 8.55 2.32
C SER A 162 -32.17 9.03 1.31
N GLN A 163 -33.14 9.85 1.73
CA GLN A 163 -34.13 10.44 0.82
C GLN A 163 -33.51 11.43 -0.18
N LEU A 164 -32.55 12.25 0.28
CA LEU A 164 -31.86 13.24 -0.55
C LEU A 164 -30.99 12.57 -1.64
N PHE A 165 -30.32 11.46 -1.28
CA PHE A 165 -29.49 10.69 -2.22
C PHE A 165 -30.30 9.65 -3.02
N GLY A 166 -31.53 9.33 -2.61
CA GLY A 166 -32.36 8.29 -3.21
C GLY A 166 -31.79 6.87 -3.10
N VAL A 167 -30.93 6.63 -2.11
CA VAL A 167 -30.25 5.36 -1.85
C VAL A 167 -30.44 4.99 -0.39
N PRO A 168 -30.79 3.72 -0.07
CA PRO A 168 -30.90 3.28 1.33
C PRO A 168 -29.57 3.41 2.05
N MET A 169 -29.61 4.02 3.23
CA MET A 169 -28.46 4.21 4.10
C MET A 169 -28.74 3.55 5.46
N LEU A 170 -27.84 2.68 5.90
CA LEU A 170 -27.95 1.98 7.18
C LEU A 170 -26.70 2.20 8.02
N PRO A 171 -26.88 2.59 9.29
CA PRO A 171 -25.80 2.62 10.25
C PRO A 171 -25.24 1.22 10.49
N THR A 172 -23.92 1.09 10.47
CA THR A 172 -23.22 -0.17 10.71
C THR A 172 -21.98 0.07 11.59
N VAL A 173 -21.63 -0.94 12.39
CA VAL A 173 -20.38 -0.97 13.14
C VAL A 173 -19.70 -2.29 12.83
N SER A 174 -18.87 -2.30 11.79
CA SER A 174 -18.19 -3.52 11.33
C SER A 174 -17.34 -4.18 12.42
N ARG A 175 -16.83 -3.43 13.39
CA ARG A 175 -16.03 -3.98 14.49
C ARG A 175 -16.82 -4.91 15.42
N SER A 176 -18.11 -4.62 15.66
CA SER A 176 -19.00 -5.38 16.54
C SER A 176 -20.03 -6.23 15.80
N GLY A 177 -20.14 -6.10 14.47
CA GLY A 177 -21.14 -6.77 13.65
C GLY A 177 -22.54 -6.13 13.68
N LYS A 178 -22.71 -5.02 14.39
CA LYS A 178 -24.02 -4.35 14.50
C LYS A 178 -24.46 -3.75 13.17
N GLY A 179 -25.76 -3.85 12.84
CA GLY A 179 -26.35 -3.33 11.62
C GLY A 179 -26.10 -4.17 10.36
N ILE A 180 -25.26 -5.22 10.42
CA ILE A 180 -24.90 -6.03 9.25
C ILE A 180 -26.05 -6.96 8.84
N GLU A 181 -26.76 -7.56 9.76
CA GLU A 181 -27.92 -8.40 9.49
C GLU A 181 -29.02 -7.60 8.78
N GLN A 182 -29.33 -6.42 9.28
CA GLN A 182 -30.30 -5.47 8.69
C GLN A 182 -29.89 -5.04 7.29
N LEU A 183 -28.58 -4.83 7.06
CA LEU A 183 -28.03 -4.51 5.76
C LEU A 183 -28.37 -5.61 4.73
N PHE A 184 -28.18 -6.88 5.09
CA PHE A 184 -28.51 -8.00 4.19
C PHE A 184 -30.01 -8.21 3.99
N HIS A 185 -30.86 -7.90 4.97
CA HIS A 185 -32.30 -7.84 4.79
C HIS A 185 -32.73 -6.82 3.74
N VAL A 186 -32.19 -5.60 3.80
CA VAL A 186 -32.47 -4.56 2.81
C VAL A 186 -31.98 -4.97 1.42
N ILE A 187 -30.84 -5.63 1.31
CA ILE A 187 -30.31 -6.16 0.05
C ILE A 187 -31.28 -7.18 -0.57
N ILE A 188 -31.79 -8.12 0.21
CA ILE A 188 -32.77 -9.10 -0.28
C ILE A 188 -34.03 -8.39 -0.79
N ASN A 189 -34.57 -7.44 -0.03
CA ASN A 189 -35.75 -6.66 -0.45
C ASN A 189 -35.55 -5.93 -1.77
N ILE A 190 -34.39 -5.34 -2.00
CA ILE A 190 -34.05 -4.65 -3.25
C ILE A 190 -33.88 -5.68 -4.39
N TYR A 191 -33.26 -6.83 -4.12
CA TYR A 191 -33.05 -7.88 -5.09
C TYR A 191 -34.38 -8.49 -5.58
N GLU A 192 -35.36 -8.66 -4.70
CA GLU A 192 -36.70 -9.17 -5.02
C GLU A 192 -37.58 -8.19 -5.81
N GLY A 193 -37.06 -7.02 -6.19
CA GLY A 193 -37.77 -6.01 -6.97
C GLY A 193 -38.61 -5.07 -6.12
N GLY A 194 -38.34 -5.00 -4.81
CA GLY A 194 -38.85 -3.96 -3.94
C GLY A 194 -38.22 -2.63 -4.32
N ASP A 195 -39.00 -1.73 -4.94
CA ASP A 195 -38.54 -0.35 -5.07
C ASP A 195 -38.35 0.25 -3.67
N PHE A 196 -37.23 0.90 -3.46
CA PHE A 196 -36.87 1.55 -2.20
C PHE A 196 -37.83 2.70 -1.84
N LEU A 197 -38.32 3.41 -2.85
CA LEU A 197 -39.28 4.49 -2.68
C LEU A 197 -40.70 4.06 -3.14
N ASP A 198 -41.71 4.53 -2.43
CA ASP A 198 -43.10 4.38 -2.87
C ASP A 198 -43.42 5.29 -4.09
N HIS A 199 -44.59 5.13 -4.70
CA HIS A 199 -45.04 5.95 -5.82
C HIS A 199 -45.12 7.47 -5.52
N LYS A 200 -44.92 7.87 -4.26
CA LYS A 200 -44.89 9.26 -3.81
C LYS A 200 -43.47 9.74 -3.47
N GLY A 201 -42.43 8.94 -3.78
CA GLY A 201 -41.03 9.27 -3.46
C GLY A 201 -40.68 9.18 -1.98
N ARG A 202 -41.48 8.48 -1.16
CA ARG A 202 -41.24 8.24 0.25
C ARG A 202 -40.68 6.84 0.44
N MET A 203 -39.84 6.66 1.44
CA MET A 203 -39.33 5.35 1.81
C MET A 203 -40.48 4.38 2.13
N ARG A 204 -40.43 3.16 1.60
CA ARG A 204 -41.45 2.13 1.91
C ARG A 204 -41.53 1.87 3.42
N SER A 205 -42.76 1.67 3.92
CA SER A 205 -43.00 1.46 5.35
C SER A 205 -42.25 0.26 5.93
N GLU A 206 -41.99 -0.75 5.14
CA GLU A 206 -41.24 -1.97 5.53
C GLU A 206 -39.77 -1.62 5.83
N ILE A 207 -39.12 -0.91 4.92
CA ILE A 207 -37.72 -0.47 5.10
C ILE A 207 -37.63 0.54 6.25
N LEU A 208 -38.62 1.44 6.37
CA LEU A 208 -38.70 2.36 7.49
C LEU A 208 -38.92 1.65 8.83
N SER A 209 -39.68 0.54 8.86
CA SER A 209 -39.86 -0.25 10.10
C SER A 209 -38.56 -0.92 10.53
N ASP A 210 -37.81 -1.47 9.57
CA ASP A 210 -36.51 -2.09 9.84
C ASP A 210 -35.48 -1.08 10.32
N LEU A 211 -35.43 0.09 9.70
CA LEU A 211 -34.57 1.19 10.14
C LEU A 211 -34.97 1.74 11.52
N ARG A 212 -36.28 1.84 11.82
CA ARG A 212 -36.79 2.29 13.13
C ARG A 212 -36.57 1.27 14.21
N SER A 213 -36.73 -0.03 13.95
CA SER A 213 -36.46 -1.09 14.92
C SER A 213 -34.98 -1.07 15.34
N TRP A 214 -34.09 -0.87 14.40
CA TRP A 214 -32.68 -0.71 14.70
C TRP A 214 -32.41 0.54 15.57
N HIS A 215 -33.06 1.66 15.24
CA HIS A 215 -32.88 2.91 16.00
C HIS A 215 -33.41 2.83 17.43
N GLN A 216 -34.53 2.17 17.66
CA GLN A 216 -35.08 1.94 19.00
C GLN A 216 -34.20 1.03 19.87
N GLU A 217 -33.51 0.08 19.25
CA GLU A 217 -32.57 -0.79 19.95
C GLU A 217 -31.26 -0.06 20.33
N TYR A 218 -30.88 0.98 19.59
CA TYR A 218 -29.59 1.67 19.70
C TYR A 218 -29.63 3.00 20.45
N VAL A 219 -30.73 3.75 20.36
CA VAL A 219 -30.91 5.09 20.97
C VAL A 219 -32.28 5.18 21.61
N PRO A 220 -32.43 4.73 22.88
CA PRO A 220 -33.72 4.66 23.54
C PRO A 220 -34.42 6.02 23.80
N ASP A 221 -33.71 7.16 23.73
CA ASP A 221 -34.21 8.46 24.29
C ASP A 221 -34.24 9.64 23.30
N HIS A 222 -34.11 9.44 21.99
CA HIS A 222 -34.28 10.53 21.03
C HIS A 222 -35.66 10.50 20.36
N ASP A 223 -36.52 11.39 20.82
CA ASP A 223 -37.80 11.73 20.17
C ASP A 223 -37.50 12.45 18.83
N PHE A 224 -37.60 11.73 17.71
CA PHE A 224 -37.65 12.36 16.40
C PHE A 224 -38.95 13.13 16.32
N GLY A 225 -38.88 14.45 16.56
CA GLY A 225 -39.98 15.35 16.44
C GLY A 225 -40.78 15.09 15.17
N SER A 226 -42.06 14.86 15.36
CA SER A 226 -43.06 14.68 14.34
C SER A 226 -43.18 15.96 13.50
N HIS A 227 -42.24 16.25 12.63
CA HIS A 227 -42.45 17.25 11.60
C HIS A 227 -43.31 16.64 10.49
N LYS A 228 -44.60 16.74 10.64
CA LYS A 228 -45.58 16.65 9.59
C LYS A 228 -45.51 17.94 8.76
N GLU A 229 -44.57 18.02 7.85
CA GLU A 229 -44.67 18.91 6.71
C GLU A 229 -44.97 18.04 5.47
N GLU A 230 -46.23 18.05 5.07
CA GLU A 230 -46.66 17.51 3.78
C GLU A 230 -46.12 18.39 2.66
N ILE A 231 -44.97 17.99 2.10
CA ILE A 231 -44.53 18.58 0.83
C ILE A 231 -45.29 17.88 -0.29
N GLU A 232 -46.34 18.52 -0.79
CA GLU A 232 -47.00 18.13 -2.03
C GLU A 232 -46.02 18.23 -3.19
N GLN A 233 -45.63 17.09 -3.76
CA GLN A 233 -44.88 17.02 -5.02
C GLN A 233 -45.75 16.37 -6.12
N PRO A 234 -45.59 16.81 -7.39
CA PRO A 234 -46.48 16.42 -8.48
C PRO A 234 -46.30 14.95 -8.90
N ARG A 235 -47.39 14.38 -9.36
CA ARG A 235 -47.55 13.00 -9.84
C ARG A 235 -46.66 12.69 -11.03
N GLY A 236 -45.97 11.57 -10.98
CA GLY A 236 -45.55 10.82 -12.15
C GLY A 236 -44.05 10.64 -12.34
N PHE A 237 -43.69 9.38 -12.58
CA PHE A 237 -42.44 8.80 -13.02
C PHE A 237 -41.47 8.32 -11.95
N TYR A 238 -41.00 7.08 -12.11
CA TYR A 238 -39.80 6.52 -11.50
C TYR A 238 -38.66 7.53 -11.57
N ARG A 239 -38.40 8.24 -10.52
CA ARG A 239 -37.27 9.15 -10.47
C ARG A 239 -36.03 8.33 -10.10
N HIS A 240 -35.24 7.97 -11.10
CA HIS A 240 -33.84 7.88 -10.92
C HIS A 240 -33.38 9.23 -10.38
N ILE A 241 -32.94 9.29 -9.12
CA ILE A 241 -32.39 10.54 -8.58
C ILE A 241 -31.08 10.77 -9.29
N HIS A 242 -31.02 11.81 -10.08
CA HIS A 242 -29.78 12.31 -10.67
C HIS A 242 -29.31 13.48 -9.85
N ILE A 243 -28.01 13.48 -9.56
CA ILE A 243 -27.37 14.65 -8.94
C ILE A 243 -27.48 15.81 -9.94
N ASN A 244 -28.03 16.92 -9.49
CA ASN A 244 -28.15 18.12 -10.29
C ASN A 244 -26.89 18.96 -10.17
N HIS A 245 -26.12 19.06 -11.25
CA HIS A 245 -24.87 19.82 -11.30
C HIS A 245 -25.09 21.34 -11.59
N GLY A 246 -26.33 21.80 -11.61
CA GLY A 246 -26.67 23.15 -12.01
C GLY A 246 -27.04 23.27 -13.50
N PRO A 247 -27.82 24.30 -13.86
CA PRO A 247 -28.46 24.38 -15.18
C PRO A 247 -27.46 24.42 -16.35
N GLU A 248 -26.30 25.05 -16.18
CA GLU A 248 -25.31 25.16 -17.23
C GLU A 248 -24.55 23.86 -17.50
N LEU A 249 -24.15 23.16 -16.45
CA LEU A 249 -23.48 21.85 -16.57
C LEU A 249 -24.46 20.78 -17.07
N GLU A 250 -25.70 20.76 -16.54
CA GLU A 250 -26.72 19.81 -16.98
C GLU A 250 -27.04 19.94 -18.47
N ARG A 251 -27.06 21.17 -19.01
CA ARG A 251 -27.22 21.42 -20.45
C ARG A 251 -26.10 20.76 -21.24
N SER A 252 -24.84 20.96 -20.86
CA SER A 252 -23.69 20.35 -21.54
C SER A 252 -23.69 18.83 -21.42
N ILE A 253 -24.02 18.29 -20.24
CA ILE A 253 -24.12 16.84 -20.02
C ILE A 253 -25.21 16.24 -20.95
N GLU A 254 -26.37 16.90 -21.08
CA GLU A 254 -27.48 16.38 -21.92
C GLU A 254 -27.14 16.47 -23.42
N GLU A 255 -26.41 17.50 -23.88
CA GLU A 255 -25.96 17.60 -25.28
C GLU A 255 -24.99 16.49 -25.64
N VAL A 256 -23.98 16.22 -24.79
CA VAL A 256 -23.03 15.12 -25.01
C VAL A 256 -23.76 13.76 -24.92
N LYS A 257 -24.61 13.55 -23.92
CA LYS A 257 -25.41 12.36 -23.73
C LYS A 257 -26.31 12.06 -24.94
N ARG A 258 -26.88 13.07 -25.53
CA ARG A 258 -27.76 12.92 -26.72
C ARG A 258 -27.01 12.26 -27.88
N VAL A 259 -25.78 12.69 -28.16
CA VAL A 259 -24.97 12.13 -29.26
C VAL A 259 -24.49 10.72 -28.94
N ILE A 260 -24.12 10.45 -27.67
CA ILE A 260 -23.73 9.10 -27.19
C ILE A 260 -24.91 8.12 -27.33
N SER A 261 -26.13 8.57 -27.02
CA SER A 261 -27.35 7.74 -26.98
C SER A 261 -27.75 7.15 -28.32
N VAL A 262 -27.21 7.63 -29.44
CA VAL A 262 -27.42 7.08 -30.78
C VAL A 262 -26.85 5.65 -30.90
N ASN A 263 -25.84 5.29 -30.10
CA ASN A 263 -25.23 3.98 -30.15
C ASN A 263 -25.93 2.99 -29.20
N GLU A 264 -26.68 2.04 -29.71
CA GLU A 264 -27.36 1.03 -28.92
C GLU A 264 -26.40 0.14 -28.12
N ASN A 265 -25.28 -0.27 -28.70
CA ASN A 265 -24.30 -1.13 -28.06
C ASN A 265 -23.71 -0.52 -26.76
N ILE A 266 -23.52 0.80 -26.74
CA ILE A 266 -23.05 1.51 -25.56
C ILE A 266 -24.14 1.67 -24.51
N ARG A 267 -25.40 1.92 -24.92
CA ARG A 267 -26.52 2.06 -23.98
C ARG A 267 -26.74 0.80 -23.14
N HIS A 268 -26.42 -0.39 -23.66
CA HIS A 268 -26.51 -1.64 -22.91
C HIS A 268 -25.37 -1.87 -21.93
N LYS A 269 -24.21 -1.27 -22.17
CA LYS A 269 -22.99 -1.51 -21.35
C LYS A 269 -22.69 -0.39 -20.37
N TYR A 270 -22.99 0.86 -20.74
CA TYR A 270 -22.66 2.04 -19.95
C TYR A 270 -23.89 2.93 -19.73
N SER A 271 -23.99 3.53 -18.54
CA SER A 271 -24.86 4.69 -18.34
C SER A 271 -24.40 5.83 -19.26
N THR A 272 -25.27 6.26 -20.18
CA THR A 272 -24.93 7.35 -21.12
C THR A 272 -24.65 8.67 -20.41
N ARG A 273 -25.30 8.90 -19.25
CA ARG A 273 -25.04 10.07 -18.40
C ARG A 273 -23.64 9.99 -17.78
N PHE A 274 -23.29 8.86 -17.18
CA PHE A 274 -21.96 8.65 -16.62
C PHE A 274 -20.86 8.85 -17.66
N LEU A 275 -21.06 8.30 -18.86
CA LEU A 275 -20.11 8.45 -19.95
C LEU A 275 -19.97 9.92 -20.39
N ALA A 276 -21.08 10.67 -20.48
CA ALA A 276 -21.07 12.10 -20.80
C ALA A 276 -20.32 12.91 -19.75
N ILE A 277 -20.60 12.67 -18.46
CA ILE A 277 -19.92 13.35 -17.35
C ILE A 277 -18.40 13.05 -17.39
N LYS A 278 -18.01 11.79 -17.56
CA LYS A 278 -16.60 11.39 -17.59
C LYS A 278 -15.85 11.92 -18.80
N LEU A 279 -16.50 12.05 -19.95
CA LEU A 279 -15.89 12.70 -21.10
C LEU A 279 -15.66 14.21 -20.86
N LEU A 280 -16.58 14.89 -20.19
CA LEU A 280 -16.40 16.29 -19.77
C LEU A 280 -15.36 16.44 -18.63
N GLU A 281 -15.14 15.39 -17.81
CA GLU A 281 -14.05 15.31 -16.83
C GLU A 281 -12.69 14.88 -17.47
N ASN A 282 -12.58 14.82 -18.81
CA ASN A 282 -11.38 14.44 -19.56
C ASN A 282 -10.79 13.06 -19.23
N ASP A 283 -11.65 12.04 -18.97
CA ASP A 283 -11.22 10.66 -18.69
C ASP A 283 -10.64 9.99 -19.94
N GLU A 284 -9.33 9.80 -19.97
CA GLU A 284 -8.57 9.24 -21.10
C GLU A 284 -8.91 7.77 -21.42
N ASP A 285 -9.32 6.97 -20.44
CA ASP A 285 -9.66 5.54 -20.65
C ASP A 285 -11.00 5.42 -21.36
N LEU A 286 -11.99 6.23 -20.98
CA LEU A 286 -13.29 6.26 -21.64
C LEU A 286 -13.25 6.98 -22.98
N LYS A 287 -12.39 7.97 -23.15
CA LYS A 287 -12.16 8.63 -24.43
C LYS A 287 -11.69 7.63 -25.50
N LYS A 288 -10.75 6.74 -25.18
CA LYS A 288 -10.31 5.67 -26.08
C LYS A 288 -11.45 4.74 -26.51
N ILE A 289 -12.35 4.40 -25.57
CA ILE A 289 -13.52 3.58 -25.87
C ILE A 289 -14.47 4.30 -26.84
N VAL A 290 -14.63 5.62 -26.67
CA VAL A 290 -15.48 6.44 -27.56
C VAL A 290 -14.84 6.63 -28.94
N GLU A 291 -13.50 6.73 -29.03
CA GLU A 291 -12.77 6.82 -30.31
C GLU A 291 -13.00 5.61 -31.21
N GLU A 292 -13.23 4.43 -30.64
CA GLU A 292 -13.53 3.18 -31.38
C GLU A 292 -14.97 3.12 -31.92
N LEU A 293 -15.84 4.06 -31.54
CA LEU A 293 -17.23 4.07 -31.99
C LEU A 293 -17.41 4.65 -33.40
N PRO A 294 -18.48 4.22 -34.13
CA PRO A 294 -18.76 4.73 -35.46
C PRO A 294 -18.92 6.26 -35.53
N ASN A 295 -19.52 6.86 -34.49
CA ASN A 295 -19.69 8.32 -34.36
C ASN A 295 -18.76 8.95 -33.33
N GLY A 296 -17.65 8.28 -32.97
CA GLY A 296 -16.71 8.74 -31.95
C GLY A 296 -16.18 10.15 -32.20
N LYS A 297 -15.83 10.47 -33.44
CA LYS A 297 -15.39 11.84 -33.83
C LYS A 297 -16.45 12.90 -33.57
N GLU A 298 -17.71 12.61 -33.82
CA GLU A 298 -18.83 13.52 -33.55
C GLU A 298 -19.03 13.74 -32.05
N ILE A 299 -18.97 12.67 -31.27
CA ILE A 299 -19.06 12.74 -29.79
C ILE A 299 -17.96 13.63 -29.25
N LEU A 300 -16.70 13.41 -29.68
CA LEU A 300 -15.56 14.19 -29.20
C LEU A 300 -15.65 15.67 -29.64
N ALA A 301 -16.11 15.95 -30.86
CA ALA A 301 -16.31 17.32 -31.31
C ALA A 301 -17.39 18.06 -30.51
N VAL A 302 -18.48 17.38 -30.14
CA VAL A 302 -19.51 17.97 -29.26
C VAL A 302 -18.94 18.18 -27.84
N ARG A 303 -18.19 17.21 -27.31
CA ARG A 303 -17.51 17.32 -26.02
C ARG A 303 -16.60 18.54 -25.98
N ASP A 304 -15.71 18.70 -26.98
CA ASP A 304 -14.76 19.84 -27.05
C ASP A 304 -15.48 21.20 -27.10
N ARG A 305 -16.59 21.25 -27.84
CA ARG A 305 -17.43 22.45 -27.90
C ARG A 305 -18.05 22.78 -26.53
N GLU A 306 -18.63 21.77 -25.87
CA GLU A 306 -19.28 21.97 -24.57
C GLU A 306 -18.27 22.24 -23.44
N GLU A 307 -17.08 21.66 -23.49
CA GLU A 307 -15.97 21.98 -22.59
C GLU A 307 -15.57 23.46 -22.72
N ALA A 308 -15.34 23.94 -23.95
CA ALA A 308 -15.04 25.34 -24.18
C ALA A 308 -16.18 26.27 -23.70
N ARG A 309 -17.45 25.86 -23.88
CA ARG A 309 -18.60 26.61 -23.38
C ARG A 309 -18.62 26.68 -21.85
N ILE A 310 -18.35 25.56 -21.16
CA ILE A 310 -18.30 25.53 -19.70
C ILE A 310 -17.21 26.49 -19.22
N ALA A 311 -16.01 26.40 -19.81
CA ALA A 311 -14.88 27.26 -19.43
C ALA A 311 -15.21 28.76 -19.61
N GLU A 312 -15.97 29.13 -20.64
CA GLU A 312 -16.40 30.52 -20.88
C GLU A 312 -17.49 30.98 -19.91
N VAL A 313 -18.48 30.13 -19.61
CA VAL A 313 -19.67 30.51 -18.82
C VAL A 313 -19.40 30.42 -17.32
N VAL A 314 -18.70 29.37 -16.87
CA VAL A 314 -18.41 29.11 -15.44
C VAL A 314 -17.07 29.74 -15.03
N ASN A 315 -16.20 30.07 -15.99
CA ASN A 315 -14.84 30.58 -15.78
C ASN A 315 -13.93 29.59 -15.03
N GLU A 316 -14.19 28.30 -15.19
CA GLU A 316 -13.43 27.18 -14.59
C GLU A 316 -13.32 26.05 -15.62
N GLU A 317 -12.34 25.17 -15.46
CA GLU A 317 -12.23 23.96 -16.28
C GLU A 317 -13.41 23.01 -16.01
N SER A 318 -13.87 22.29 -17.02
CA SER A 318 -15.08 21.43 -16.93
C SER A 318 -14.95 20.35 -15.83
N GLU A 319 -13.78 19.77 -15.64
CA GLU A 319 -13.49 18.79 -14.59
C GLU A 319 -13.68 19.40 -13.19
N GLN A 320 -13.14 20.58 -12.97
CA GLN A 320 -13.26 21.28 -11.69
C GLN A 320 -14.70 21.72 -11.43
N ALA A 321 -15.38 22.28 -12.41
CA ALA A 321 -16.76 22.73 -12.28
C ALA A 321 -17.72 21.57 -11.92
N ILE A 322 -17.52 20.38 -12.52
CA ILE A 322 -18.33 19.17 -12.20
C ILE A 322 -18.02 18.67 -10.79
N THR A 323 -16.74 18.67 -10.41
CA THR A 323 -16.30 18.27 -9.08
C THR A 323 -16.86 19.19 -7.99
N ASP A 324 -16.81 20.48 -8.20
CA ASP A 324 -17.33 21.50 -7.26
C ASP A 324 -18.84 21.41 -7.14
N ALA A 325 -19.57 21.12 -8.24
CA ALA A 325 -21.00 20.89 -8.21
C ALA A 325 -21.38 19.64 -7.37
N LYS A 326 -20.61 18.54 -7.47
CA LYS A 326 -20.81 17.34 -6.65
C LYS A 326 -20.56 17.62 -5.16
N TYR A 327 -19.48 18.31 -4.82
CA TYR A 327 -19.22 18.72 -3.43
C TYR A 327 -20.27 19.70 -2.92
N GLY A 328 -20.74 20.63 -3.75
CA GLY A 328 -21.84 21.53 -3.42
C GLY A 328 -23.13 20.80 -3.07
N PHE A 329 -23.48 19.76 -3.83
CA PHE A 329 -24.62 18.89 -3.52
C PHE A 329 -24.45 18.15 -2.19
N ILE A 330 -23.25 17.55 -1.95
CA ILE A 330 -22.93 16.85 -0.69
C ILE A 330 -23.02 17.81 0.49
N ALA A 331 -22.38 18.98 0.41
CA ALA A 331 -22.39 19.98 1.46
C ALA A 331 -23.82 20.47 1.77
N GLY A 332 -24.66 20.68 0.73
CA GLY A 332 -26.07 21.00 0.87
C GLY A 332 -26.84 19.92 1.62
N ALA A 333 -26.67 18.66 1.23
CA ALA A 333 -27.33 17.53 1.89
C ALA A 333 -26.89 17.35 3.35
N LEU A 334 -25.59 17.47 3.63
CA LEU A 334 -25.05 17.37 4.99
C LEU A 334 -25.50 18.54 5.86
N ARG A 335 -25.59 19.76 5.32
CA ARG A 335 -26.10 20.90 6.06
C ARG A 335 -27.54 20.70 6.57
N GLU A 336 -28.33 19.91 5.86
CA GLU A 336 -29.72 19.61 6.24
C GLU A 336 -29.86 18.41 7.19
N THR A 337 -28.87 17.51 7.23
CA THR A 337 -28.98 16.20 7.87
C THR A 337 -27.96 15.94 8.96
N TYR A 338 -26.89 16.72 8.98
CA TYR A 338 -25.78 16.54 9.91
C TYR A 338 -25.71 17.72 10.88
N VAL A 339 -25.75 17.43 12.18
CA VAL A 339 -25.58 18.44 13.24
C VAL A 339 -24.24 18.18 13.91
N ASP A 340 -23.36 19.14 13.76
CA ASP A 340 -22.04 19.13 14.40
C ASP A 340 -22.15 19.74 15.81
N ASN A 341 -22.23 18.88 16.79
CA ASN A 341 -22.31 19.27 18.20
C ASN A 341 -20.92 19.32 18.85
N HIS A 342 -19.97 19.99 18.23
CA HIS A 342 -18.57 20.09 18.65
C HIS A 342 -18.39 19.98 20.17
N GLN A 343 -18.14 18.78 20.69
CA GLN A 343 -17.58 18.58 22.01
C GLN A 343 -16.05 18.43 21.91
N ASP A 344 -15.37 19.01 22.86
CA ASP A 344 -13.93 19.29 23.10
C ASP A 344 -12.81 18.35 22.55
N THR A 345 -13.09 17.23 21.89
CA THR A 345 -12.05 16.35 21.31
C THR A 345 -11.30 17.01 20.16
N SER A 346 -11.97 17.87 19.39
CA SER A 346 -11.38 18.66 18.31
C SER A 346 -10.37 19.68 18.88
N ARG A 347 -10.65 20.28 20.05
CA ARG A 347 -9.79 21.28 20.67
C ARG A 347 -8.45 20.72 21.12
N THR A 348 -8.45 19.51 21.70
CA THR A 348 -7.21 18.82 22.10
C THR A 348 -6.37 18.47 20.89
N THR A 349 -6.98 17.94 19.83
CA THR A 349 -6.28 17.66 18.54
C THR A 349 -5.70 18.93 17.94
N GLN A 350 -6.45 20.03 17.92
CA GLN A 350 -5.98 21.33 17.40
C GLN A 350 -4.82 21.91 18.23
N ILE A 351 -4.85 21.79 19.55
CA ILE A 351 -3.75 22.23 20.41
C ILE A 351 -2.49 21.40 20.15
N ILE A 352 -2.62 20.08 20.07
CA ILE A 352 -1.50 19.20 19.77
C ILE A 352 -0.95 19.51 18.36
N ASP A 353 -1.82 19.66 17.38
CA ASP A 353 -1.44 19.98 16.00
C ASP A 353 -0.76 21.33 15.88
N SER A 354 -1.20 22.34 16.63
CA SER A 354 -0.56 23.66 16.64
C SER A 354 0.91 23.60 17.08
N ILE A 355 1.28 22.63 17.91
CA ILE A 355 2.65 22.41 18.39
C ILE A 355 3.40 21.47 17.46
N VAL A 356 2.80 20.33 17.13
CA VAL A 356 3.42 19.24 16.37
C VAL A 356 3.64 19.64 14.90
N THR A 357 2.69 20.35 14.28
CA THR A 357 2.80 20.80 12.88
C THR A 357 3.38 22.21 12.74
N HIS A 358 3.86 22.80 13.85
CA HIS A 358 4.42 24.15 13.84
C HIS A 358 5.63 24.24 12.90
N ARG A 359 5.70 25.32 12.12
CA ARG A 359 6.71 25.53 11.08
C ARG A 359 8.17 25.38 11.54
N VAL A 360 8.47 25.69 12.80
CA VAL A 360 9.82 25.58 13.39
C VAL A 360 9.90 24.42 14.37
N TRP A 361 8.95 24.33 15.33
CA TRP A 361 8.98 23.29 16.38
C TRP A 361 8.62 21.90 15.88
N GLY A 362 7.90 21.78 14.79
CA GLY A 362 7.56 20.49 14.20
C GLY A 362 8.79 19.64 13.85
N TYR A 363 9.89 20.24 13.34
CA TYR A 363 11.10 19.50 13.00
C TYR A 363 11.82 18.93 14.23
N PRO A 364 12.13 19.72 15.30
CA PRO A 364 12.71 19.16 16.51
C PRO A 364 11.89 18.05 17.16
N ILE A 365 10.56 18.23 17.23
CA ILE A 365 9.66 17.20 17.78
C ILE A 365 9.70 15.93 16.92
N PHE A 366 9.67 16.07 15.60
CA PHE A 366 9.79 14.95 14.69
C PHE A 366 11.12 14.19 14.89
N PHE A 367 12.26 14.89 14.96
CA PHE A 367 13.56 14.27 15.20
C PHE A 367 13.64 13.62 16.59
N LEU A 368 12.98 14.18 17.60
CA LEU A 368 12.86 13.56 18.92
C LEU A 368 12.11 12.23 18.87
N PHE A 369 10.97 12.17 18.17
CA PHE A 369 10.23 10.92 18.02
C PHE A 369 11.03 9.88 17.23
N LEU A 370 11.74 10.28 16.18
CA LEU A 370 12.64 9.40 15.45
C LEU A 370 13.77 8.87 16.34
N TYR A 371 14.40 9.75 17.12
CA TYR A 371 15.44 9.35 18.06
C TYR A 371 14.91 8.31 19.06
N LEU A 372 13.76 8.58 19.70
CA LEU A 372 13.13 7.64 20.63
C LEU A 372 12.76 6.31 19.96
N MET A 373 12.30 6.34 18.72
CA MET A 373 12.00 5.13 17.95
C MET A 373 13.26 4.29 17.69
N PHE A 374 14.35 4.91 17.22
CA PHE A 374 15.59 4.19 16.94
C PHE A 374 16.26 3.74 18.22
N GLU A 375 16.39 4.58 19.23
CA GLU A 375 16.94 4.24 20.53
C GLU A 375 16.18 3.08 21.17
N GLY A 376 14.84 3.17 21.19
CA GLY A 376 13.99 2.08 21.69
C GLY A 376 14.16 0.79 20.89
N THR A 377 14.29 0.87 19.56
CA THR A 377 14.49 -0.31 18.73
C THR A 377 15.82 -1.00 19.01
N PHE A 378 16.92 -0.25 19.09
CA PHE A 378 18.24 -0.83 19.25
C PHE A 378 18.51 -1.26 20.70
N VAL A 379 18.19 -0.41 21.69
CA VAL A 379 18.45 -0.74 23.11
C VAL A 379 17.57 -1.89 23.59
N LEU A 380 16.25 -1.87 23.28
CA LEU A 380 15.37 -2.97 23.70
C LEU A 380 15.57 -4.23 22.86
N GLY A 381 15.99 -4.08 21.61
CA GLY A 381 16.21 -5.19 20.70
C GLY A 381 17.51 -5.96 20.96
N ASP A 382 18.49 -5.31 21.58
CA ASP A 382 19.79 -5.92 21.88
C ASP A 382 19.67 -7.12 22.83
N TYR A 383 18.81 -7.03 23.84
CA TYR A 383 18.60 -8.14 24.80
C TYR A 383 18.08 -9.44 24.13
N PRO A 384 16.98 -9.43 23.40
CA PRO A 384 16.52 -10.65 22.72
C PRO A 384 17.46 -11.05 21.56
N MET A 385 18.18 -10.12 20.94
CA MET A 385 19.17 -10.40 19.91
C MET A 385 20.31 -11.25 20.47
N GLN A 386 20.91 -10.86 21.60
CA GLN A 386 21.96 -11.65 22.30
C GLN A 386 21.43 -13.03 22.70
N GLY A 387 20.18 -13.12 23.15
CA GLY A 387 19.55 -14.41 23.49
C GLY A 387 19.41 -15.36 22.29
N ILE A 388 19.04 -14.81 21.12
CA ILE A 388 18.96 -15.60 19.88
C ILE A 388 20.35 -15.98 19.38
N GLU A 389 21.33 -15.06 19.45
CA GLU A 389 22.72 -15.28 19.08
C GLU A 389 23.34 -16.43 19.91
N TRP A 390 23.16 -16.40 21.22
CA TRP A 390 23.55 -17.50 22.11
C TRP A 390 22.87 -18.83 21.70
N LEU A 391 21.57 -18.82 21.43
CA LEU A 391 20.83 -20.03 21.03
C LEU A 391 21.30 -20.58 19.68
N VAL A 392 21.60 -19.71 18.71
CA VAL A 392 22.18 -20.07 17.41
C VAL A 392 23.58 -20.67 17.58
N GLY A 393 24.39 -20.09 18.47
CA GLY A 393 25.71 -20.59 18.82
C GLY A 393 25.63 -22.01 19.44
N GLU A 394 24.81 -22.20 20.48
CA GLU A 394 24.57 -23.51 21.11
C GLU A 394 24.09 -24.57 20.10
N LEU A 395 23.25 -24.18 19.15
CA LEU A 395 22.79 -25.08 18.09
C LEU A 395 23.95 -25.48 17.15
N GLY A 396 24.84 -24.54 16.83
CA GLY A 396 26.06 -24.79 16.08
C GLY A 396 26.99 -25.74 16.81
N ASP A 397 27.26 -25.50 18.09
CA ASP A 397 28.10 -26.35 18.94
C ASP A 397 27.53 -27.76 19.11
N LEU A 398 26.22 -27.89 19.25
CA LEU A 398 25.56 -29.18 19.32
C LEU A 398 25.74 -30.01 18.05
N ILE A 399 25.72 -29.39 16.88
CA ILE A 399 26.01 -30.07 15.61
C ILE A 399 27.49 -30.39 15.50
N CYS A 400 28.37 -29.45 15.84
CA CYS A 400 29.81 -29.65 15.84
C CYS A 400 30.25 -30.84 16.70
N ASN A 401 29.61 -31.02 17.86
CA ASN A 401 29.96 -32.08 18.81
C ASN A 401 29.35 -33.46 18.45
N ASN A 402 28.25 -33.50 17.67
CA ASN A 402 27.55 -34.75 17.35
C ASN A 402 27.76 -35.25 15.92
N MET A 403 28.33 -34.43 15.01
CA MET A 403 28.61 -34.85 13.65
C MET A 403 30.13 -35.02 13.42
N SER A 404 30.47 -36.03 12.60
CA SER A 404 31.87 -36.18 12.11
C SER A 404 32.22 -35.05 11.17
N GLU A 405 33.50 -34.69 11.15
CA GLU A 405 34.01 -33.69 10.21
C GLU A 405 33.75 -34.05 8.75
N GLY A 406 33.34 -33.06 7.97
CA GLY A 406 33.06 -33.22 6.57
C GLY A 406 32.14 -32.16 5.99
N PRO A 407 32.01 -32.10 4.66
CA PRO A 407 31.30 -31.03 3.93
C PRO A 407 29.84 -30.84 4.37
N LEU A 408 29.18 -31.86 4.90
CA LEU A 408 27.80 -31.77 5.38
C LEU A 408 27.71 -31.02 6.71
N LYS A 409 28.68 -31.25 7.62
CA LYS A 409 28.76 -30.51 8.88
C LYS A 409 28.99 -29.02 8.61
N ASP A 410 29.97 -28.70 7.74
CA ASP A 410 30.34 -27.34 7.39
C ASP A 410 29.20 -26.61 6.66
N LEU A 411 28.48 -27.30 5.79
CA LEU A 411 27.26 -26.75 5.18
C LEU A 411 26.18 -26.42 6.21
N LEU A 412 25.97 -27.28 7.21
CA LEU A 412 24.95 -27.06 8.24
C LEU A 412 25.35 -25.93 9.17
N VAL A 413 26.60 -25.88 9.63
CA VAL A 413 27.09 -24.90 10.61
C VAL A 413 27.34 -23.57 9.93
N ASP A 414 28.19 -23.52 8.93
CA ASP A 414 28.63 -22.25 8.31
C ASP A 414 27.67 -21.78 7.24
N GLY A 415 27.13 -22.70 6.42
CA GLY A 415 26.24 -22.35 5.32
C GLY A 415 24.81 -22.01 5.79
N ILE A 416 24.20 -22.86 6.60
CA ILE A 416 22.81 -22.71 7.01
C ILE A 416 22.67 -21.96 8.33
N ILE A 417 23.31 -22.45 9.39
CA ILE A 417 23.18 -21.84 10.72
C ILE A 417 23.85 -20.45 10.71
N GLY A 418 25.07 -20.33 10.21
CA GLY A 418 25.77 -19.07 10.08
C GLY A 418 25.01 -18.05 9.20
N GLY A 419 24.51 -18.49 8.04
CA GLY A 419 23.79 -17.64 7.11
C GLY A 419 22.38 -17.26 7.56
N VAL A 420 21.55 -18.24 7.92
CA VAL A 420 20.17 -18.01 8.37
C VAL A 420 20.12 -17.46 9.79
N GLY A 421 21.01 -17.95 10.65
CA GLY A 421 21.16 -17.50 12.04
C GLY A 421 21.46 -16.00 12.10
N GLY A 422 22.43 -15.52 11.30
CA GLY A 422 22.74 -14.09 11.22
C GLY A 422 21.54 -13.20 10.87
N VAL A 423 20.56 -13.70 10.13
CA VAL A 423 19.33 -12.96 9.81
C VAL A 423 18.28 -13.06 10.90
N ILE A 424 18.14 -14.22 11.53
CA ILE A 424 17.18 -14.44 12.63
C ILE A 424 17.59 -13.63 13.86
N VAL A 425 18.86 -13.44 14.10
CA VAL A 425 19.41 -12.61 15.19
C VAL A 425 18.86 -11.18 15.10
N PHE A 426 18.68 -10.60 13.90
CA PHE A 426 18.13 -9.25 13.72
C PHE A 426 16.60 -9.17 13.73
N LEU A 427 15.90 -10.31 13.80
CA LEU A 427 14.43 -10.33 13.79
C LEU A 427 13.80 -9.51 14.92
N PRO A 428 14.27 -9.54 16.18
CA PRO A 428 13.73 -8.72 17.25
C PRO A 428 13.80 -7.21 16.94
N ASN A 429 14.92 -6.74 16.41
CA ASN A 429 15.07 -5.34 16.02
C ASN A 429 14.08 -4.94 14.92
N ILE A 430 13.85 -5.82 13.95
CA ILE A 430 12.87 -5.60 12.89
C ILE A 430 11.44 -5.57 13.46
N LEU A 431 11.10 -6.47 14.37
CA LEU A 431 9.79 -6.50 15.04
C LEU A 431 9.56 -5.24 15.88
N LEU A 432 10.55 -4.80 16.66
CA LEU A 432 10.47 -3.56 17.44
C LEU A 432 10.35 -2.34 16.55
N LEU A 433 11.09 -2.29 15.45
CA LEU A 433 10.94 -1.22 14.46
C LEU A 433 9.51 -1.17 13.91
N TYR A 434 8.93 -2.31 13.54
CA TYR A 434 7.53 -2.39 13.09
C TYR A 434 6.55 -2.01 14.20
N PHE A 435 6.83 -2.37 15.45
CA PHE A 435 6.03 -1.99 16.60
C PHE A 435 5.94 -0.46 16.76
N PHE A 436 7.09 0.23 16.77
CA PHE A 436 7.13 1.69 16.88
C PHE A 436 6.49 2.38 15.67
N ILE A 437 6.70 1.85 14.47
CA ILE A 437 6.08 2.38 13.25
C ILE A 437 4.56 2.23 13.33
N SER A 438 4.04 1.05 13.71
CA SER A 438 2.60 0.84 13.88
C SER A 438 2.01 1.74 14.96
N LEU A 439 2.75 1.98 16.05
CA LEU A 439 2.37 2.93 17.10
C LEU A 439 2.22 4.35 16.54
N MET A 440 3.18 4.82 15.74
CA MET A 440 3.15 6.14 15.13
C MET A 440 2.07 6.25 14.03
N GLU A 441 1.83 5.17 13.29
CA GLU A 441 0.82 5.09 12.24
C GLU A 441 -0.59 5.13 12.85
N ASP A 442 -0.89 4.23 13.78
CA ASP A 442 -2.20 4.09 14.40
C ASP A 442 -2.56 5.30 15.30
N SER A 443 -1.56 5.98 15.88
CA SER A 443 -1.79 7.22 16.63
C SER A 443 -2.16 8.43 15.74
N GLY A 444 -1.94 8.34 14.42
CA GLY A 444 -2.13 9.45 13.48
C GLY A 444 -0.94 10.41 13.38
N TYR A 445 0.16 10.16 14.12
CA TYR A 445 1.35 11.01 14.07
C TYR A 445 2.07 10.97 12.72
N MET A 446 2.06 9.81 12.03
CA MET A 446 2.71 9.66 10.72
C MET A 446 2.15 10.59 9.64
N ALA A 447 0.85 10.89 9.68
CA ALA A 447 0.25 11.87 8.77
C ALA A 447 0.83 13.27 8.99
N ARG A 448 1.04 13.69 10.27
CA ARG A 448 1.65 14.98 10.63
C ARG A 448 3.11 15.05 10.22
N ALA A 449 3.87 13.99 10.44
CA ALA A 449 5.24 13.88 9.99
C ALA A 449 5.35 14.03 8.46
N ALA A 450 4.49 13.35 7.71
CA ALA A 450 4.41 13.47 6.26
C ALA A 450 4.02 14.90 5.82
N PHE A 451 3.09 15.54 6.53
CA PHE A 451 2.67 16.91 6.26
C PHE A 451 3.82 17.92 6.45
N ILE A 452 4.58 17.82 7.56
CA ILE A 452 5.73 18.71 7.83
C ILE A 452 6.79 18.57 6.73
N MET A 453 7.03 17.34 6.29
CA MET A 453 8.08 17.02 5.31
C MET A 453 7.63 17.20 3.86
N ASP A 454 6.35 17.39 3.59
CA ASP A 454 5.78 17.49 2.24
C ASP A 454 6.46 18.58 1.41
N LYS A 455 6.72 19.75 1.98
CA LYS A 455 7.42 20.86 1.30
C LYS A 455 8.83 20.46 0.82
N ILE A 456 9.54 19.63 1.59
CA ILE A 456 10.88 19.14 1.24
C ILE A 456 10.77 18.08 0.14
N MET A 457 9.84 17.16 0.29
CA MET A 457 9.60 16.08 -0.67
C MET A 457 9.14 16.63 -2.03
N HIS A 458 8.26 17.63 -2.05
CA HIS A 458 7.83 18.32 -3.27
C HIS A 458 9.00 18.95 -4.03
N LYS A 459 9.97 19.55 -3.34
CA LYS A 459 11.19 20.05 -3.97
C LYS A 459 12.06 18.96 -4.61
N MET A 460 11.90 17.73 -4.17
CA MET A 460 12.55 16.55 -4.76
C MET A 460 11.75 15.94 -5.92
N GLY A 461 10.51 16.41 -6.15
CA GLY A 461 9.56 15.83 -7.11
C GLY A 461 8.84 14.60 -6.58
N LEU A 462 8.76 14.46 -5.25
CA LEU A 462 8.13 13.35 -4.55
C LEU A 462 6.97 13.85 -3.70
N HIS A 463 6.06 12.95 -3.38
CA HIS A 463 4.95 13.18 -2.46
C HIS A 463 5.42 13.14 -0.99
N GLY A 464 4.78 13.89 -0.08
CA GLY A 464 5.13 13.91 1.35
C GLY A 464 5.16 12.54 2.01
N LYS A 465 4.24 11.63 1.65
CA LYS A 465 4.24 10.24 2.14
C LYS A 465 5.50 9.45 1.78
N SER A 466 6.28 9.88 0.77
CA SER A 466 7.55 9.23 0.39
C SER A 466 8.62 9.36 1.47
N PHE A 467 8.48 10.33 2.35
CA PHE A 467 9.39 10.56 3.46
C PHE A 467 9.43 9.39 4.46
N ILE A 468 8.27 8.76 4.71
CA ILE A 468 8.14 7.64 5.65
C ILE A 468 9.02 6.44 5.24
N PRO A 469 8.89 5.89 4.01
CA PRO A 469 9.81 4.85 3.56
C PRO A 469 11.29 5.25 3.58
N LEU A 470 11.61 6.49 3.25
CA LEU A 470 13.01 6.94 3.25
C LEU A 470 13.63 6.94 4.65
N ILE A 471 12.89 7.38 5.66
CA ILE A 471 13.35 7.29 7.06
C ILE A 471 13.49 5.85 7.53
N MET A 472 12.51 4.99 7.20
CA MET A 472 12.60 3.57 7.54
C MET A 472 13.82 2.89 6.92
N GLY A 473 14.30 3.41 5.78
CA GLY A 473 15.49 2.93 5.08
C GLY A 473 16.78 3.02 5.93
N PHE A 474 16.85 3.91 6.91
CA PHE A 474 17.99 3.96 7.86
C PHE A 474 18.00 2.77 8.81
N GLY A 475 16.85 2.19 9.12
CA GLY A 475 16.78 0.93 9.87
C GLY A 475 17.01 -0.26 8.94
N CYS A 476 16.08 -0.52 8.02
CA CYS A 476 16.16 -1.61 7.03
C CYS A 476 15.42 -1.24 5.75
N ASN A 477 16.07 -1.43 4.59
CA ASN A 477 15.50 -1.11 3.29
C ASN A 477 14.32 -2.02 2.90
N VAL A 478 14.25 -3.25 3.38
CA VAL A 478 13.16 -4.19 3.04
C VAL A 478 11.81 -3.70 3.54
N PRO A 479 11.62 -3.45 4.87
CA PRO A 479 10.38 -2.87 5.38
C PRO A 479 10.09 -1.49 4.79
N ALA A 480 11.12 -0.70 4.53
CA ALA A 480 11.00 0.61 3.91
C ALA A 480 10.36 0.54 2.51
N ILE A 481 10.81 -0.39 1.67
CA ILE A 481 10.23 -0.62 0.35
C ILE A 481 8.80 -1.16 0.45
N MET A 482 8.54 -2.07 1.39
CA MET A 482 7.18 -2.56 1.64
C MET A 482 6.22 -1.45 2.09
N ALA A 483 6.70 -0.49 2.89
CA ALA A 483 5.92 0.67 3.33
C ALA A 483 5.58 1.63 2.19
N SER A 484 6.30 1.59 1.06
CA SER A 484 5.98 2.42 -0.11
C SER A 484 4.60 2.17 -0.71
N ARG A 485 3.92 1.08 -0.32
CA ARG A 485 2.52 0.78 -0.68
C ARG A 485 1.55 1.90 -0.27
N THR A 486 1.88 2.63 0.81
CA THR A 486 1.06 3.75 1.30
C THR A 486 1.10 4.97 0.38
N ILE A 487 2.00 4.98 -0.61
CA ILE A 487 2.13 6.06 -1.60
C ILE A 487 1.18 5.76 -2.76
N GLU A 488 0.15 6.56 -2.92
CA GLU A 488 -0.88 6.40 -3.94
C GLU A 488 -0.34 6.66 -5.35
N ASN A 489 0.44 7.74 -5.51
CA ASN A 489 1.04 8.09 -6.80
C ASN A 489 2.11 7.07 -7.23
N ARG A 490 1.86 6.36 -8.34
CA ARG A 490 2.74 5.32 -8.87
C ARG A 490 4.15 5.84 -9.18
N LYS A 491 4.28 7.07 -9.70
CA LYS A 491 5.56 7.72 -10.00
C LYS A 491 6.37 7.89 -8.72
N SER A 492 5.78 8.55 -7.72
CA SER A 492 6.44 8.78 -6.42
C SER A 492 6.76 7.48 -5.71
N ARG A 493 5.86 6.48 -5.76
CA ARG A 493 6.09 5.14 -5.18
C ARG A 493 7.30 4.46 -5.81
N LEU A 494 7.37 4.41 -7.15
CA LEU A 494 8.47 3.77 -7.87
C LEU A 494 9.81 4.48 -7.62
N VAL A 495 9.83 5.82 -7.71
CA VAL A 495 11.05 6.58 -7.44
C VAL A 495 11.50 6.40 -5.99
N THR A 496 10.59 6.41 -5.02
CA THR A 496 10.90 6.15 -3.60
C THR A 496 11.54 4.77 -3.40
N MET A 497 10.99 3.72 -4.04
CA MET A 497 11.59 2.37 -3.99
C MET A 497 12.99 2.34 -4.59
N LEU A 498 13.23 3.07 -5.69
CA LEU A 498 14.53 3.09 -6.35
C LEU A 498 15.60 3.84 -5.56
N ILE A 499 15.26 4.94 -4.88
CA ILE A 499 16.23 5.74 -4.13
C ILE A 499 16.45 5.23 -2.70
N ASN A 500 15.54 4.41 -2.17
CA ASN A 500 15.62 3.89 -0.80
C ASN A 500 16.94 3.15 -0.52
N PRO A 501 17.52 2.34 -1.41
CA PRO A 501 18.80 1.69 -1.19
C PRO A 501 19.99 2.64 -0.93
N LEU A 502 19.86 3.93 -1.25
CA LEU A 502 20.86 4.96 -0.97
C LEU A 502 20.84 5.40 0.51
N MET A 503 19.73 5.10 1.25
CA MET A 503 19.69 5.29 2.69
C MET A 503 20.54 4.21 3.37
N SER A 504 21.41 4.64 4.28
CA SER A 504 22.29 3.72 5.01
C SER A 504 21.51 2.90 6.02
N CYS A 505 21.31 1.62 5.78
CA CYS A 505 20.66 0.73 6.75
C CYS A 505 21.62 0.34 7.91
N SER A 506 21.06 -0.14 9.03
CA SER A 506 21.79 -0.56 10.21
C SER A 506 22.84 -1.65 9.93
N ALA A 507 22.58 -2.54 8.99
CA ALA A 507 23.48 -3.61 8.58
C ALA A 507 24.84 -3.14 7.99
N ARG A 508 24.92 -1.87 7.59
CA ARG A 508 26.17 -1.26 7.11
C ARG A 508 26.99 -0.62 8.24
N LEU A 509 26.38 -0.37 9.39
CA LEU A 509 27.03 0.32 10.50
C LEU A 509 28.28 -0.40 11.02
N PRO A 510 28.31 -1.74 11.19
CA PRO A 510 29.49 -2.44 11.67
C PRO A 510 30.75 -2.20 10.83
N ILE A 511 30.61 -2.18 9.49
CA ILE A 511 31.77 -1.92 8.62
C ILE A 511 32.26 -0.46 8.70
N TYR A 512 31.32 0.49 8.90
CA TYR A 512 31.72 1.88 9.11
C TYR A 512 32.47 2.05 10.42
N LEU A 513 31.99 1.41 11.51
CA LEU A 513 32.66 1.47 12.82
C LEU A 513 34.05 0.84 12.75
N LEU A 514 34.19 -0.29 12.06
CA LEU A 514 35.47 -0.95 11.84
C LEU A 514 36.48 -0.02 11.17
N LEU A 515 36.10 0.52 9.98
CA LEU A 515 37.02 1.34 9.20
C LEU A 515 37.25 2.74 9.78
N VAL A 516 36.24 3.33 10.38
CA VAL A 516 36.36 4.64 11.03
C VAL A 516 37.20 4.53 12.30
N GLY A 517 37.02 3.47 13.10
CA GLY A 517 37.84 3.20 14.30
C GLY A 517 39.31 3.02 13.96
N ALA A 518 39.65 2.32 12.87
CA ALA A 518 41.01 2.07 12.43
C ALA A 518 41.69 3.28 11.79
N PHE A 519 40.99 3.96 10.87
CA PHE A 519 41.63 4.98 10.02
C PHE A 519 41.31 6.43 10.43
N PHE A 520 40.24 6.67 11.21
CA PHE A 520 39.77 8.01 11.61
C PHE A 520 39.45 8.15 13.11
N PRO A 521 40.27 7.64 14.05
CA PRO A 521 39.91 7.60 15.48
C PRO A 521 39.59 8.98 16.05
N ASN A 522 40.32 10.03 15.64
CA ASN A 522 40.13 11.39 16.13
C ASN A 522 38.90 12.10 15.57
N ASN A 523 38.37 11.67 14.42
CA ASN A 523 37.27 12.33 13.71
C ASN A 523 36.10 11.36 13.38
N ALA A 524 35.94 10.30 14.13
CA ALA A 524 35.00 9.21 13.88
C ALA A 524 33.57 9.69 13.63
N SER A 525 33.03 10.50 14.53
CA SER A 525 31.67 11.03 14.45
C SER A 525 31.45 11.93 13.21
N PHE A 526 32.47 12.71 12.85
CA PHE A 526 32.41 13.58 11.70
C PHE A 526 32.37 12.79 10.37
N VAL A 527 33.25 11.77 10.25
CA VAL A 527 33.30 10.90 9.07
C VAL A 527 31.99 10.14 8.90
N LEU A 528 31.40 9.59 9.97
CA LEU A 528 30.10 8.94 9.95
C LEU A 528 29.01 9.92 9.47
N LEU A 529 28.97 11.13 10.02
CA LEU A 529 28.00 12.15 9.61
C LEU A 529 28.13 12.49 8.11
N VAL A 530 29.36 12.60 7.60
CA VAL A 530 29.61 12.85 6.17
C VAL A 530 29.10 11.70 5.30
N ILE A 531 29.32 10.45 5.69
CA ILE A 531 28.83 9.27 4.96
C ILE A 531 27.30 9.29 4.86
N TYR A 532 26.61 9.53 5.99
CA TYR A 532 25.14 9.63 5.98
C TYR A 532 24.64 10.81 5.13
N ALA A 533 25.32 11.96 5.21
CA ALA A 533 24.99 13.13 4.40
C ALA A 533 25.16 12.86 2.90
N ILE A 534 26.21 12.12 2.50
CA ILE A 534 26.42 11.70 1.10
C ILE A 534 25.25 10.83 0.64
N GLY A 535 24.80 9.86 1.43
CA GLY A 535 23.65 9.02 1.10
C GLY A 535 22.38 9.83 0.86
N ILE A 536 22.05 10.75 1.76
CA ILE A 536 20.90 11.63 1.65
C ILE A 536 21.02 12.54 0.40
N LEU A 537 22.17 13.14 0.19
CA LEU A 537 22.42 14.02 -0.96
C LEU A 537 22.23 13.27 -2.28
N LEU A 538 22.79 12.07 -2.40
CA LEU A 538 22.65 11.21 -3.57
C LEU A 538 21.18 10.81 -3.79
N ALA A 539 20.44 10.48 -2.73
CA ALA A 539 19.02 10.18 -2.84
C ALA A 539 18.22 11.38 -3.37
N VAL A 540 18.51 12.60 -2.93
CA VAL A 540 17.89 13.84 -3.44
C VAL A 540 18.21 14.05 -4.92
N VAL A 541 19.47 13.88 -5.32
CA VAL A 541 19.91 14.04 -6.71
C VAL A 541 19.25 13.00 -7.61
N MET A 542 19.28 11.72 -7.19
CA MET A 542 18.71 10.63 -7.96
C MET A 542 17.18 10.71 -8.03
N ALA A 543 16.51 11.17 -6.96
CA ALA A 543 15.07 11.41 -6.99
C ALA A 543 14.70 12.42 -8.10
N ARG A 544 15.39 13.57 -8.14
CA ARG A 544 15.17 14.59 -9.18
C ARG A 544 15.46 14.06 -10.59
N LEU A 545 16.55 13.30 -10.73
CA LEU A 545 16.93 12.71 -12.01
C LEU A 545 15.84 11.74 -12.50
N PHE A 546 15.39 10.84 -11.63
CA PHE A 546 14.37 9.84 -11.98
C PHE A 546 13.00 10.48 -12.24
N CYS A 547 12.59 11.48 -11.45
CA CYS A 547 11.35 12.20 -11.69
C CYS A 547 11.37 12.95 -13.03
N ARG A 548 12.55 13.46 -13.46
CA ARG A 548 12.67 14.24 -14.69
C ARG A 548 12.81 13.37 -15.94
N PHE A 549 13.58 12.27 -15.87
CA PHE A 549 14.00 11.52 -17.07
C PHE A 549 13.43 10.11 -17.14
N LEU A 550 13.19 9.44 -16.02
CA LEU A 550 12.88 8.02 -16.01
C LEU A 550 11.38 7.72 -15.92
N VAL A 551 10.66 8.43 -15.06
CA VAL A 551 9.25 8.18 -14.77
C VAL A 551 8.43 9.43 -15.07
N LYS A 552 7.81 9.44 -16.26
CA LYS A 552 6.86 10.50 -16.66
C LYS A 552 5.49 10.20 -16.04
N GLY A 553 4.85 11.20 -15.50
CA GLY A 553 3.49 11.12 -14.94
C GLY A 553 3.10 12.49 -14.40
N ASP A 554 1.81 12.79 -14.42
CA ASP A 554 1.29 14.06 -13.93
C ASP A 554 1.34 14.11 -12.41
N ASP A 555 1.67 15.27 -11.87
CA ASP A 555 1.66 15.52 -10.44
C ASP A 555 0.21 15.86 -10.07
N THR A 556 -0.53 14.87 -9.58
CA THR A 556 -1.88 15.09 -9.06
C THR A 556 -1.80 15.96 -7.80
N PRO A 557 -2.56 17.07 -7.72
CA PRO A 557 -2.65 17.85 -6.50
C PRO A 557 -3.26 16.97 -5.39
N PHE A 558 -2.55 16.84 -4.28
CA PHE A 558 -2.96 16.02 -3.16
C PHE A 558 -3.33 16.89 -1.96
N VAL A 559 -4.55 16.73 -1.48
CA VAL A 559 -5.00 17.31 -0.21
C VAL A 559 -4.80 16.26 0.88
N MET A 560 -3.87 16.49 1.80
CA MET A 560 -3.60 15.60 2.92
C MET A 560 -4.51 15.98 4.09
N GLU A 561 -5.52 15.14 4.36
CA GLU A 561 -6.30 15.23 5.59
C GLU A 561 -5.51 14.68 6.77
N LEU A 562 -5.52 15.39 7.87
CA LEU A 562 -4.91 14.94 9.12
C LEU A 562 -5.97 14.18 9.94
N PRO A 563 -5.87 12.83 10.05
CA PRO A 563 -6.83 12.07 10.84
C PRO A 563 -6.76 12.49 12.32
N PRO A 564 -7.85 12.40 13.10
CA PRO A 564 -7.80 12.71 14.52
C PRO A 564 -6.81 11.80 15.25
N TYR A 565 -6.20 12.30 16.33
CA TYR A 565 -5.35 11.46 17.18
C TYR A 565 -6.19 10.38 17.85
N ARG A 566 -5.70 9.15 17.77
CA ARG A 566 -6.34 7.99 18.41
C ARG A 566 -5.32 7.26 19.27
N MET A 567 -5.75 6.81 20.44
CA MET A 567 -4.92 5.91 21.25
C MET A 567 -5.01 4.49 20.65
N PRO A 568 -3.91 3.98 20.11
CA PRO A 568 -3.93 2.66 19.49
C PRO A 568 -4.13 1.56 20.54
N THR A 569 -4.91 0.53 20.19
CA THR A 569 -5.09 -0.61 21.09
C THR A 569 -3.88 -1.53 21.03
N SER A 570 -3.37 -1.94 22.17
CA SER A 570 -2.21 -2.86 22.25
C SER A 570 -2.39 -4.12 21.39
N LYS A 571 -3.61 -4.68 21.36
CA LYS A 571 -3.94 -5.86 20.54
C LYS A 571 -3.78 -5.61 19.03
N ALA A 572 -4.15 -4.42 18.54
CA ALA A 572 -3.99 -4.06 17.12
C ALA A 572 -2.50 -3.91 16.78
N ILE A 573 -1.73 -3.19 17.58
CA ILE A 573 -0.29 -2.99 17.37
C ILE A 573 0.44 -4.34 17.31
N PHE A 574 0.23 -5.22 18.32
CA PHE A 574 0.88 -6.53 18.34
C PHE A 574 0.49 -7.41 17.15
N ARG A 575 -0.78 -7.38 16.72
CA ARG A 575 -1.23 -8.10 15.52
C ARG A 575 -0.54 -7.58 14.28
N HIS A 576 -0.54 -6.26 14.04
CA HIS A 576 0.10 -5.64 12.87
C HIS A 576 1.61 -5.91 12.86
N THR A 577 2.28 -5.80 14.00
CA THR A 577 3.70 -6.13 14.15
C THR A 577 3.99 -7.58 13.77
N TRP A 578 3.20 -8.51 14.30
CA TRP A 578 3.35 -9.94 14.01
C TRP A 578 3.07 -10.28 12.55
N GLU A 579 2.01 -9.73 11.97
CA GLU A 579 1.67 -9.96 10.56
C GLU A 579 2.78 -9.47 9.62
N LYS A 580 3.32 -8.24 9.86
CA LYS A 580 4.44 -7.69 9.08
C LYS A 580 5.72 -8.51 9.29
N GLY A 581 6.02 -8.93 10.52
CA GLY A 581 7.17 -9.79 10.83
C GLY A 581 7.07 -11.18 10.20
N ALA A 582 5.89 -11.81 10.27
CA ALA A 582 5.64 -13.10 9.62
C ALA A 582 5.74 -13.00 8.09
N GLN A 583 5.25 -11.93 7.48
CA GLN A 583 5.43 -11.68 6.05
C GLN A 583 6.90 -11.51 5.67
N TYR A 584 7.69 -10.81 6.49
CA TYR A 584 9.13 -10.68 6.31
C TYR A 584 9.82 -12.04 6.31
N LEU A 585 9.59 -12.87 7.35
CA LEU A 585 10.18 -14.21 7.46
C LEU A 585 9.81 -15.12 6.30
N ARG A 586 8.51 -15.15 5.92
CA ARG A 586 8.04 -16.00 4.80
C ARG A 586 8.62 -15.59 3.46
N LYS A 587 8.77 -14.28 3.20
CA LYS A 587 9.26 -13.78 1.91
C LYS A 587 10.79 -13.84 1.82
N MET A 588 11.49 -13.57 2.93
CA MET A 588 12.95 -13.38 2.92
C MET A 588 13.72 -14.62 3.37
N GLY A 589 13.19 -15.41 4.32
CA GLY A 589 13.90 -16.56 4.89
C GLY A 589 14.37 -17.58 3.83
N GLY A 590 13.51 -17.95 2.90
CA GLY A 590 13.88 -18.90 1.83
C GLY A 590 14.92 -18.34 0.86
N ILE A 591 14.81 -17.05 0.49
CA ILE A 591 15.74 -16.39 -0.45
C ILE A 591 17.12 -16.26 0.19
N ILE A 592 17.16 -15.87 1.46
CA ILE A 592 18.42 -15.69 2.20
C ILE A 592 19.10 -17.05 2.41
N MET A 593 18.36 -18.08 2.77
CA MET A 593 18.88 -19.43 2.93
C MET A 593 19.55 -19.93 1.64
N VAL A 594 18.89 -19.80 0.50
CA VAL A 594 19.47 -20.18 -0.80
C VAL A 594 20.71 -19.36 -1.12
N ALA A 595 20.67 -18.05 -0.89
CA ALA A 595 21.82 -17.17 -1.13
C ALA A 595 23.02 -17.54 -0.23
N SER A 596 22.80 -17.83 1.05
CA SER A 596 23.84 -18.24 1.99
C SER A 596 24.48 -19.56 1.59
N ILE A 597 23.68 -20.56 1.22
CA ILE A 597 24.18 -21.85 0.72
C ILE A 597 25.06 -21.65 -0.54
N VAL A 598 24.63 -20.80 -1.48
CA VAL A 598 25.40 -20.51 -2.69
C VAL A 598 26.73 -19.82 -2.38
N ILE A 599 26.72 -18.81 -1.51
CA ILE A 599 27.93 -18.09 -1.10
C ILE A 599 28.89 -19.02 -0.36
N TRP A 600 28.37 -19.83 0.58
CA TRP A 600 29.16 -20.85 1.27
C TRP A 600 29.79 -21.83 0.28
N ALA A 601 29.03 -22.40 -0.65
CA ALA A 601 29.54 -23.33 -1.63
C ALA A 601 30.63 -22.73 -2.52
N LEU A 602 30.49 -21.47 -2.93
CA LEU A 602 31.50 -20.74 -3.71
C LEU A 602 32.79 -20.49 -2.89
N GLY A 603 32.67 -20.32 -1.57
CA GLY A 603 33.82 -20.16 -0.65
C GLY A 603 34.47 -21.49 -0.29
N TYR A 604 33.70 -22.58 -0.19
CA TYR A 604 34.15 -23.87 0.23
C TYR A 604 34.91 -24.64 -0.87
N TYR A 605 34.38 -24.62 -2.10
CA TYR A 605 34.94 -25.37 -3.22
C TYR A 605 35.94 -24.54 -4.05
N PRO A 606 36.95 -25.20 -4.79
CA PRO A 606 37.02 -26.64 -5.04
C PRO A 606 37.76 -27.47 -4.00
N ASN A 607 38.69 -26.98 -3.22
CA ASN A 607 39.67 -27.83 -2.52
C ASN A 607 39.83 -27.38 -1.03
N HIS A 608 38.81 -27.57 -0.21
CA HIS A 608 38.83 -27.15 1.21
C HIS A 608 39.93 -27.85 2.02
N ASP A 609 40.19 -29.13 1.78
CA ASP A 609 41.05 -29.96 2.63
C ASP A 609 42.54 -29.95 2.22
N GLU A 610 42.90 -29.21 1.14
CA GLU A 610 44.24 -29.23 0.58
C GLU A 610 45.17 -28.12 1.06
N TYR A 611 44.63 -27.12 1.80
CA TYR A 611 45.36 -25.91 2.18
C TYR A 611 45.56 -25.82 3.71
N GLU A 612 46.78 -25.42 4.13
CA GLU A 612 47.13 -25.27 5.56
C GLU A 612 46.63 -23.93 6.18
N SER A 613 46.35 -22.92 5.31
CA SER A 613 45.83 -21.63 5.79
C SER A 613 44.47 -21.29 5.18
N VAL A 614 43.59 -20.71 5.99
CA VAL A 614 42.26 -20.27 5.57
C VAL A 614 42.34 -19.22 4.43
N THR A 615 43.38 -18.39 4.44
CA THR A 615 43.61 -17.37 3.41
C THR A 615 43.96 -17.99 2.07
N GLU A 616 44.83 -19.03 2.01
CA GLU A 616 45.15 -19.73 0.77
C GLU A 616 43.97 -20.50 0.22
N GLN A 617 43.17 -21.11 1.10
CA GLN A 617 41.92 -21.77 0.72
C GLN A 617 40.95 -20.80 0.06
N GLN A 618 40.74 -19.64 0.69
CA GLN A 618 39.81 -18.64 0.14
C GLN A 618 40.32 -18.04 -1.18
N GLU A 619 41.64 -17.84 -1.31
CA GLU A 619 42.28 -17.35 -2.51
C GLU A 619 42.05 -18.28 -3.72
N ASN A 620 42.06 -19.58 -3.48
CA ASN A 620 41.89 -20.62 -4.51
C ASN A 620 40.45 -21.10 -4.70
N SER A 621 39.54 -20.69 -3.81
CA SER A 621 38.11 -20.96 -3.90
C SER A 621 37.46 -20.31 -5.14
N TYR A 622 36.26 -20.74 -5.49
CA TYR A 622 35.51 -20.10 -6.62
C TYR A 622 35.26 -18.63 -6.32
N ILE A 623 34.93 -18.24 -5.07
CA ILE A 623 34.71 -16.84 -4.71
C ILE A 623 36.01 -16.03 -4.81
N GLY A 624 37.17 -16.62 -4.43
CA GLY A 624 38.50 -16.01 -4.59
C GLY A 624 38.87 -15.79 -6.05
N ARG A 625 38.62 -16.78 -6.93
CA ARG A 625 38.83 -16.64 -8.37
C ARG A 625 37.95 -15.56 -8.99
N ILE A 626 36.69 -15.44 -8.54
CA ILE A 626 35.80 -14.35 -8.96
C ILE A 626 36.34 -13.00 -8.46
N GLY A 627 36.82 -12.92 -7.20
CA GLY A 627 37.46 -11.73 -6.64
C GLY A 627 38.63 -11.24 -7.46
N LYS A 628 39.57 -12.15 -7.79
CA LYS A 628 40.72 -11.86 -8.66
C LYS A 628 40.30 -11.47 -10.11
N ALA A 629 39.26 -12.08 -10.65
CA ALA A 629 38.71 -11.69 -11.94
C ALA A 629 38.05 -10.30 -11.92
N MET A 630 37.54 -9.87 -10.78
CA MET A 630 36.98 -8.52 -10.58
C MET A 630 38.06 -7.46 -10.30
N GLU A 631 39.25 -7.85 -9.85
CA GLU A 631 40.33 -6.94 -9.45
C GLU A 631 40.63 -5.86 -10.51
N PRO A 632 40.77 -6.14 -11.80
CA PRO A 632 41.02 -5.12 -12.82
C PRO A 632 39.94 -4.03 -12.90
N VAL A 633 38.70 -4.34 -12.44
CA VAL A 633 37.57 -3.40 -12.44
C VAL A 633 37.57 -2.53 -11.18
N ILE A 634 38.08 -3.06 -10.06
CA ILE A 634 38.08 -2.37 -8.76
C ILE A 634 39.44 -1.77 -8.40
N GLU A 635 40.54 -2.18 -9.04
CA GLU A 635 41.86 -1.60 -8.91
C GLU A 635 41.91 -0.07 -9.13
N PRO A 636 41.20 0.50 -10.12
CA PRO A 636 41.12 1.96 -10.31
C PRO A 636 40.49 2.72 -9.12
N LEU A 637 39.85 2.00 -8.20
CA LEU A 637 39.29 2.53 -6.94
C LEU A 637 40.32 2.41 -5.76
N GLY A 638 41.46 1.76 -5.99
CA GLY A 638 42.43 1.41 -4.97
C GLY A 638 42.04 0.17 -4.15
N PHE A 639 41.09 -0.66 -4.64
CA PHE A 639 40.62 -1.86 -3.94
C PHE A 639 41.37 -3.09 -4.45
N ASP A 640 41.81 -3.95 -3.52
CA ASP A 640 42.36 -5.27 -3.81
C ASP A 640 41.26 -6.35 -3.98
N TRP A 641 41.68 -7.56 -4.36
CA TRP A 641 40.74 -8.67 -4.53
C TRP A 641 40.04 -9.07 -3.23
N LYS A 642 40.68 -8.90 -2.05
CA LYS A 642 40.12 -9.20 -0.72
C LYS A 642 38.93 -8.27 -0.42
N LEU A 643 39.09 -6.96 -0.64
CA LEU A 643 38.01 -5.99 -0.55
C LEU A 643 36.88 -6.32 -1.58
N GLY A 644 37.27 -6.83 -2.78
CA GLY A 644 36.34 -7.31 -3.79
C GLY A 644 35.48 -8.49 -3.32
N ILE A 645 36.07 -9.46 -2.62
CA ILE A 645 35.32 -10.56 -2.00
C ILE A 645 34.37 -10.03 -0.92
N GLY A 646 34.81 -9.09 -0.09
CA GLY A 646 33.98 -8.42 0.89
C GLY A 646 32.75 -7.76 0.24
N ILE A 647 32.93 -7.08 -0.90
CA ILE A 647 31.81 -6.51 -1.69
C ILE A 647 30.85 -7.60 -2.14
N LEU A 648 31.38 -8.73 -2.66
CA LEU A 648 30.58 -9.81 -3.22
C LEU A 648 29.78 -10.53 -2.12
N SER A 649 30.36 -10.83 -0.97
CA SER A 649 29.68 -11.43 0.18
C SER A 649 28.55 -10.54 0.70
N GLY A 650 28.75 -9.24 0.73
CA GLY A 650 27.74 -8.26 1.12
C GLY A 650 26.56 -8.10 0.15
N VAL A 651 26.57 -8.75 -1.01
CA VAL A 651 25.38 -8.88 -1.87
C VAL A 651 24.34 -9.80 -1.22
N GLY A 652 24.79 -10.86 -0.55
CA GLY A 652 23.91 -11.75 0.22
C GLY A 652 23.31 -11.02 1.42
N ALA A 653 24.16 -10.62 2.36
CA ALA A 653 23.81 -9.83 3.54
C ALA A 653 24.96 -8.87 3.85
N LYS A 654 24.63 -7.63 4.20
CA LYS A 654 25.64 -6.57 4.39
C LYS A 654 26.56 -6.81 5.59
N GLU A 655 26.07 -7.52 6.58
CA GLU A 655 26.81 -7.92 7.78
C GLU A 655 27.98 -8.84 7.45
N LEU A 656 27.84 -9.67 6.42
CA LEU A 656 28.88 -10.63 6.01
C LEU A 656 30.17 -9.96 5.53
N VAL A 657 30.12 -8.68 5.17
CA VAL A 657 31.32 -7.94 4.74
C VAL A 657 32.38 -7.92 5.86
N VAL A 658 31.95 -7.64 7.10
CA VAL A 658 32.90 -7.55 8.24
C VAL A 658 33.49 -8.90 8.56
N SER A 659 32.67 -9.95 8.67
CA SER A 659 33.17 -11.30 8.95
C SER A 659 34.08 -11.83 7.83
N THR A 660 33.75 -11.57 6.56
CA THR A 660 34.56 -11.94 5.41
C THR A 660 35.92 -11.22 5.45
N LEU A 661 35.95 -9.92 5.71
CA LEU A 661 37.21 -9.17 5.86
C LEU A 661 38.01 -9.64 7.08
N GLY A 662 37.30 -10.00 8.16
CA GLY A 662 37.91 -10.61 9.35
C GLY A 662 38.72 -11.86 9.00
N VAL A 663 38.08 -12.79 8.30
CA VAL A 663 38.72 -14.04 7.86
C VAL A 663 39.89 -13.81 6.87
N LEU A 664 39.75 -12.83 5.96
CA LEU A 664 40.74 -12.59 4.89
C LEU A 664 42.00 -11.81 5.36
N TYR A 665 41.88 -11.02 6.44
CA TYR A 665 42.99 -10.19 6.98
C TYR A 665 43.46 -10.61 8.36
N ALA A 666 42.77 -11.52 9.07
CA ALA A 666 43.19 -12.10 10.32
C ALA A 666 43.73 -13.52 10.08
N ASP A 667 45.01 -13.73 10.40
CA ASP A 667 45.60 -15.09 10.39
C ASP A 667 45.14 -15.96 11.59
N ASP A 668 44.50 -15.34 12.60
CA ASP A 668 43.95 -16.02 13.79
C ASP A 668 42.47 -15.66 14.00
N ALA A 669 41.68 -16.66 14.36
CA ALA A 669 40.24 -16.58 14.51
C ALA A 669 39.70 -15.74 15.70
N GLU A 670 40.60 -15.22 16.56
CA GLU A 670 40.25 -14.47 17.80
C GLU A 670 40.56 -12.96 17.75
N ALA A 671 40.73 -12.34 16.58
CA ALA A 671 41.09 -10.94 16.50
C ALA A 671 39.87 -10.01 16.75
N ASP A 672 39.95 -9.16 17.78
CA ASP A 672 38.98 -8.09 18.03
C ASP A 672 38.86 -7.12 16.84
N ALA A 673 37.68 -6.56 16.62
CA ALA A 673 37.40 -5.65 15.51
C ALA A 673 38.37 -4.45 15.41
N VAL A 674 38.89 -3.97 16.52
CA VAL A 674 39.88 -2.88 16.56
C VAL A 674 41.24 -3.32 16.00
N SER A 675 41.71 -4.53 16.36
CA SER A 675 42.96 -5.09 15.86
C SER A 675 42.90 -5.45 14.37
N LEU A 676 41.74 -5.79 13.86
CA LEU A 676 41.53 -6.10 12.46
C LEU A 676 41.71 -4.87 11.56
N GLY A 677 41.22 -3.70 12.01
CA GLY A 677 41.33 -2.47 11.21
C GLY A 677 42.77 -2.02 11.00
N GLU A 678 43.67 -2.27 11.98
CA GLU A 678 45.11 -1.96 11.88
C GLU A 678 45.87 -2.91 10.93
N ARG A 679 45.34 -4.11 10.68
CA ARG A 679 45.95 -5.12 9.80
C ARG A 679 45.57 -4.97 8.31
N ILE A 680 44.52 -4.18 7.99
CA ILE A 680 44.11 -3.95 6.62
C ILE A 680 45.09 -2.94 5.97
N PRO A 681 45.87 -3.35 4.94
CA PRO A 681 46.95 -2.50 4.38
C PRO A 681 46.40 -1.50 3.34
N ILE A 682 45.48 -0.64 3.75
CA ILE A 682 44.87 0.38 2.87
C ILE A 682 45.11 1.79 3.44
N THR A 683 45.10 2.78 2.56
CA THR A 683 45.21 4.18 2.98
C THR A 683 43.87 4.71 3.51
N PRO A 684 43.88 5.76 4.38
CA PRO A 684 42.61 6.38 4.84
C PRO A 684 41.70 6.84 3.68
N LEU A 685 42.26 7.27 2.53
CA LEU A 685 41.50 7.65 1.35
C LEU A 685 40.76 6.45 0.75
N VAL A 686 41.44 5.30 0.65
CA VAL A 686 40.86 4.05 0.15
C VAL A 686 39.78 3.55 1.12
N ALA A 687 40.01 3.60 2.42
CA ALA A 687 39.05 3.25 3.45
C ALA A 687 37.76 4.10 3.33
N PHE A 688 37.90 5.42 3.14
CA PHE A 688 36.77 6.31 2.92
C PHE A 688 36.02 5.99 1.62
N GLY A 689 36.77 5.77 0.52
CA GLY A 689 36.21 5.34 -0.78
C GLY A 689 35.43 4.03 -0.68
N TYR A 690 35.97 3.06 0.11
CA TYR A 690 35.29 1.78 0.35
C TYR A 690 34.01 1.92 1.16
N MET A 691 34.00 2.75 2.21
CA MET A 691 32.79 3.05 2.97
C MET A 691 31.71 3.68 2.09
N VAL A 692 32.07 4.63 1.20
CA VAL A 692 31.11 5.23 0.24
C VAL A 692 30.67 4.21 -0.78
N PHE A 693 31.52 3.32 -1.23
CA PHE A 693 31.15 2.22 -2.11
C PHE A 693 30.10 1.31 -1.42
N VAL A 694 30.38 0.87 -0.19
CA VAL A 694 29.46 0.04 0.59
C VAL A 694 28.13 0.73 0.89
N LEU A 695 28.14 2.06 1.04
CA LEU A 695 26.91 2.86 1.17
C LEU A 695 26.00 2.73 -0.04
N ILE A 696 26.54 2.74 -1.24
CA ILE A 696 25.75 2.97 -2.47
C ILE A 696 25.51 1.67 -3.23
N TYR A 697 26.50 0.75 -3.29
CA TYR A 697 26.53 -0.38 -4.18
C TYR A 697 25.32 -1.31 -4.06
N PHE A 698 25.27 -2.30 -4.89
CA PHE A 698 24.23 -3.30 -5.06
C PHE A 698 23.45 -3.60 -3.76
N PRO A 699 22.13 -3.41 -3.74
CA PRO A 699 21.32 -3.68 -2.54
C PRO A 699 21.38 -5.17 -2.19
N CYS A 700 21.15 -5.53 -0.93
CA CYS A 700 21.05 -6.95 -0.57
C CYS A 700 19.93 -7.65 -1.36
N ILE A 701 20.08 -8.96 -1.57
CA ILE A 701 19.11 -9.76 -2.37
C ILE A 701 17.68 -9.61 -1.84
N ALA A 702 17.51 -9.51 -0.51
CA ALA A 702 16.23 -9.27 0.14
C ALA A 702 15.58 -7.95 -0.32
N THR A 703 16.36 -6.88 -0.46
CA THR A 703 15.89 -5.58 -0.96
C THR A 703 15.44 -5.66 -2.42
N LEU A 704 16.19 -6.36 -3.27
CA LEU A 704 15.82 -6.57 -4.67
C LEU A 704 14.53 -7.39 -4.81
N ALA A 705 14.38 -8.42 -3.98
CA ALA A 705 13.15 -9.21 -3.93
C ALA A 705 11.95 -8.36 -3.47
N ALA A 706 12.15 -7.43 -2.52
CA ALA A 706 11.13 -6.49 -2.10
C ALA A 706 10.76 -5.52 -3.24
N ILE A 707 11.75 -4.94 -3.95
CA ILE A 707 11.51 -4.07 -5.11
C ILE A 707 10.71 -4.83 -6.19
N LYS A 708 11.09 -6.06 -6.51
CA LYS A 708 10.34 -6.91 -7.46
C LYS A 708 8.91 -7.15 -6.98
N GLY A 709 8.73 -7.46 -5.70
CA GLY A 709 7.41 -7.73 -5.12
C GLY A 709 6.48 -6.52 -5.19
N GLU A 710 6.98 -5.32 -4.87
CA GLU A 710 6.19 -4.10 -4.80
C GLU A 710 6.03 -3.39 -6.17
N SER A 711 7.02 -3.50 -7.06
CA SER A 711 6.94 -2.93 -8.42
C SER A 711 6.24 -3.85 -9.43
N GLY A 712 6.06 -5.14 -9.09
CA GLY A 712 5.52 -6.17 -9.97
C GLY A 712 6.47 -6.59 -11.12
N SER A 713 7.70 -6.08 -11.19
CA SER A 713 8.60 -6.30 -12.33
C SER A 713 10.06 -6.50 -11.94
N TRP A 714 10.68 -7.56 -12.47
CA TRP A 714 12.12 -7.78 -12.36
C TRP A 714 12.97 -6.68 -12.99
N LYS A 715 12.45 -5.96 -14.00
CA LYS A 715 13.17 -4.86 -14.67
C LYS A 715 13.61 -3.79 -13.69
N TRP A 716 12.74 -3.41 -12.75
CA TRP A 716 13.05 -2.38 -11.75
C TRP A 716 14.03 -2.86 -10.68
N ALA A 717 13.96 -4.13 -10.28
CA ALA A 717 14.91 -4.71 -9.35
C ALA A 717 16.32 -4.78 -9.96
N VAL A 718 16.44 -5.28 -11.21
CA VAL A 718 17.72 -5.32 -11.93
C VAL A 718 18.26 -3.91 -12.18
N PHE A 719 17.40 -2.98 -12.60
CA PHE A 719 17.79 -1.59 -12.78
C PHE A 719 18.33 -0.98 -11.48
N ALA A 720 17.67 -1.23 -10.32
CA ALA A 720 18.14 -0.76 -9.02
C ALA A 720 19.55 -1.29 -8.71
N GLY A 721 19.80 -2.58 -8.91
CA GLY A 721 21.13 -3.17 -8.68
C GLY A 721 22.21 -2.59 -9.58
N LEU A 722 21.91 -2.42 -10.88
CA LEU A 722 22.87 -1.92 -11.86
C LEU A 722 23.21 -0.45 -11.63
N TYR A 723 22.20 0.43 -11.45
CA TYR A 723 22.48 1.85 -11.30
C TYR A 723 23.19 2.17 -9.99
N THR A 724 22.83 1.50 -8.87
CA THR A 724 23.51 1.71 -7.60
C THR A 724 24.95 1.25 -7.64
N THR A 725 25.26 0.11 -8.30
CA THR A 725 26.63 -0.38 -8.47
C THR A 725 27.45 0.56 -9.36
N ALA A 726 26.89 1.02 -10.49
CA ALA A 726 27.56 1.98 -11.35
C ALA A 726 27.82 3.32 -10.63
N LEU A 727 26.84 3.80 -9.85
CA LEU A 727 26.98 5.03 -9.07
C LEU A 727 28.05 4.87 -7.97
N ALA A 728 28.09 3.71 -7.27
CA ALA A 728 29.09 3.40 -6.27
C ALA A 728 30.50 3.42 -6.89
N TRP A 729 30.65 2.77 -8.04
CA TRP A 729 31.92 2.76 -8.76
C TRP A 729 32.38 4.18 -9.15
N LEU A 730 31.50 4.98 -9.73
CA LEU A 730 31.79 6.36 -10.14
C LEU A 730 32.18 7.24 -8.94
N MET A 731 31.46 7.13 -7.84
CA MET A 731 31.71 7.93 -6.63
C MET A 731 33.03 7.55 -5.99
N SER A 732 33.32 6.25 -5.82
CA SER A 732 34.59 5.78 -5.24
C SER A 732 35.76 6.09 -6.15
N PHE A 733 35.59 5.96 -7.48
CA PHE A 733 36.61 6.38 -8.46
C PHE A 733 36.91 7.87 -8.35
N ALA A 734 35.88 8.71 -8.26
CA ALA A 734 36.08 10.14 -8.08
C ALA A 734 36.80 10.48 -6.76
N ILE A 735 36.44 9.80 -5.67
CA ILE A 735 37.11 9.98 -4.37
C ILE A 735 38.58 9.60 -4.46
N TYR A 736 38.90 8.43 -5.03
CA TYR A 736 40.29 7.94 -5.11
C TYR A 736 41.15 8.80 -6.02
N GLN A 737 40.65 9.10 -7.26
CA GLN A 737 41.42 9.88 -8.24
C GLN A 737 41.57 11.37 -7.84
N ILE A 738 40.49 11.99 -7.37
CA ILE A 738 40.53 13.40 -6.95
C ILE A 738 41.27 13.52 -5.61
N GLY A 739 41.01 12.62 -4.66
CA GLY A 739 41.73 12.63 -3.36
C GLY A 739 43.22 12.39 -3.53
N GLY A 740 43.62 11.50 -4.46
CA GLY A 740 45.03 11.26 -4.79
C GLY A 740 45.76 12.45 -5.44
N LEU A 741 45.06 13.45 -5.94
CA LEU A 741 45.63 14.70 -6.46
C LEU A 741 45.95 15.71 -5.34
N PHE A 742 45.31 15.57 -4.17
CA PHE A 742 45.46 16.49 -3.02
C PHE A 742 46.28 15.92 -1.86
N LEU A 743 46.51 14.62 -1.86
CA LEU A 743 47.38 13.90 -0.89
C LEU A 743 48.70 13.54 -1.57
#